data_8e2daedc64a5c91b1e5dccba8cd975d8
#
_entry.id   8e2daedc64a5c91b1e5dccba8cd975d8
#
_cell.length_a   1.000
_cell.length_b   1.000
_cell.length_c   1.000
_cell.angle_alpha   90.00
_cell.angle_beta   90.00
_cell.angle_gamma   90.00
#
_symmetry.space_group_name_H-M   'P 1'
#
loop_
_entity.id
_entity.type
_entity.pdbx_description
1 polymer ?
#
loop_
_entity_poly.entity_id
_entity_poly.type
_entity_poly.pdbx_seq_one_letter_code
_entity_poly.pdbx_strand_id
1 'polypeptide(L)'
;MSISRFNAVEKASNRKAVEAITPNQKVSEYYGENVFNRKAMQKYLSKETYKALTHAIDNGTPIDREIANHVAAGMRMWALEKGVTHYTHWFQPLTDGTAEKHDAFVEHDGGGGMIEEFSGKLLAQQEPDASSFPNGGLRNTFEARGYSAWDPSSPAFIVDDTLCIPTVFIAYTGEALDYKTPLIRSIEALNKAAKDVCHYFNEDVNKVITYLGWEQEYFLVDEDLYSARPDLSLTERTLLGHESAKNQQLDDHYFGAIPSRVQEFMKDLETECYKLGIPVKTRHNEVAPNQFELAPIYEECNLANDHNQLLMSVMKRVSRRHNFRVLLHEKPFMGVNGSGKHCNWSMGTDTGINLFSPGKDREDNLRFITFVVNSLMAVYKYNALLKASIASATNAHRLGANEAPPAIISSFLGTQITEILDKFENCSIEDAIEVDDKKRLHLGFGQIPELLLDNTDRNRTSPFAFTGNRFEFRALGSSANCGSAMLALNSAVAYQLRQFKQDVEALRAEGKRKEAAIFEVLKAYIKESKPIRFDGNGYGDEWKEEAARRGLDCENSVPLQYDAYLKPEVIRMFKETGVLSEKELEARNEVKWEIYIKKVQIEARVLGDLSLNHIIPVAVRYQSLLLDNIAKLKETFGGYPEYDDMSEEPRRLVRKIAGHICSVTRMVDEMVEARKKANRITDLRTKAIAYHDTVAPYLDEIRSHIDDLELMVDNQMWPLPKYRELLFIR
;
A
#
# COMPACT_ATOMS: atom_id res chain seq x y z
N MET A 1 -12.85 29.78 7.50
CA MET A 1 -11.74 30.70 7.87
C MET A 1 -10.47 29.86 7.97
N SER A 2 -9.45 30.18 7.18
CA SER A 2 -8.17 29.51 7.35
C SER A 2 -7.56 29.92 8.71
N ILE A 3 -7.17 28.95 9.50
CA ILE A 3 -6.39 29.19 10.73
C ILE A 3 -5.08 29.83 10.27
N SER A 4 -4.70 30.97 10.84
CA SER A 4 -3.41 31.58 10.52
C SER A 4 -2.29 30.64 10.98
N ARG A 5 -1.16 30.58 10.25
CA ARG A 5 -0.01 29.73 10.55
C ARG A 5 0.40 29.81 12.02
N PHE A 6 0.55 31.03 12.57
CA PHE A 6 1.01 31.21 13.96
C PHE A 6 0.00 30.70 14.99
N ASN A 7 -1.30 30.86 14.72
CA ASN A 7 -2.36 30.27 15.56
C ASN A 7 -2.28 28.73 15.57
N ALA A 8 -2.02 28.13 14.39
CA ALA A 8 -1.86 26.68 14.28
C ALA A 8 -0.61 26.19 15.04
N VAL A 9 0.51 26.89 14.89
CA VAL A 9 1.77 26.60 15.60
C VAL A 9 1.60 26.73 17.12
N GLU A 10 0.96 27.79 17.60
CA GLU A 10 0.71 28.02 19.02
C GLU A 10 -0.16 26.90 19.60
N LYS A 11 -1.26 26.57 18.96
CA LYS A 11 -2.15 25.48 19.38
C LYS A 11 -1.43 24.13 19.40
N ALA A 12 -0.73 23.79 18.33
CA ALA A 12 0.01 22.54 18.23
C ALA A 12 1.08 22.42 19.32
N SER A 13 1.84 23.49 19.57
CA SER A 13 2.90 23.52 20.61
C SER A 13 2.38 23.39 22.03
N ASN A 14 1.14 23.83 22.31
CA ASN A 14 0.52 23.78 23.62
C ASN A 14 -0.32 22.51 23.84
N ARG A 15 -0.43 21.63 22.86
CA ARG A 15 -1.24 20.41 23.00
C ARG A 15 -0.62 19.44 24.00
N LYS A 16 -1.49 18.88 24.81
CA LYS A 16 -1.16 17.77 25.71
C LYS A 16 -1.57 16.45 25.07
N ALA A 17 -0.93 15.37 25.49
CA ALA A 17 -1.37 14.03 25.13
C ALA A 17 -2.82 13.81 25.64
N VAL A 18 -3.66 13.24 24.79
CA VAL A 18 -4.97 12.72 25.16
C VAL A 18 -4.76 11.30 25.65
N GLU A 19 -5.10 11.02 26.89
CA GLU A 19 -4.92 9.69 27.47
C GLU A 19 -5.82 8.66 26.77
N ALA A 20 -5.24 7.56 26.31
CA ALA A 20 -5.97 6.47 25.69
C ALA A 20 -6.74 5.66 26.76
N ILE A 21 -8.00 5.39 26.51
CA ILE A 21 -8.82 4.53 27.37
C ILE A 21 -8.62 3.08 26.93
N THR A 22 -7.75 2.36 27.64
CA THR A 22 -7.47 0.95 27.35
C THR A 22 -8.23 0.06 28.32
N PRO A 23 -8.73 -1.13 27.87
CA PRO A 23 -9.36 -2.10 28.76
C PRO A 23 -8.40 -2.55 29.87
N ASN A 24 -8.87 -2.63 31.12
CA ASN A 24 -8.09 -3.19 32.24
C ASN A 24 -8.14 -4.73 32.23
N GLN A 25 -7.84 -5.33 31.08
CA GLN A 25 -7.87 -6.76 30.83
C GLN A 25 -6.69 -7.14 29.93
N LYS A 26 -6.35 -8.43 29.88
CA LYS A 26 -5.36 -8.93 28.91
C LYS A 26 -5.93 -8.82 27.50
N VAL A 27 -5.06 -8.50 26.52
CA VAL A 27 -5.45 -8.42 25.10
C VAL A 27 -6.20 -9.68 24.66
N SER A 28 -5.77 -10.87 25.08
CA SER A 28 -6.42 -12.15 24.74
C SER A 28 -7.87 -12.30 25.22
N GLU A 29 -8.30 -11.47 26.18
CA GLU A 29 -9.66 -11.51 26.75
C GLU A 29 -10.67 -10.70 25.93
N TYR A 30 -10.23 -9.57 25.34
CA TYR A 30 -11.07 -8.69 24.51
C TYR A 30 -10.74 -8.75 23.01
N TYR A 31 -9.72 -9.53 22.60
CA TYR A 31 -9.37 -9.69 21.19
C TYR A 31 -10.53 -10.26 20.37
N GLY A 32 -10.91 -9.53 19.32
CA GLY A 32 -12.03 -9.90 18.45
C GLY A 32 -13.40 -9.77 19.09
N GLU A 33 -13.56 -8.97 20.16
CA GLU A 33 -14.87 -8.78 20.81
C GLU A 33 -15.91 -8.16 19.88
N ASN A 34 -15.47 -7.38 18.89
CA ASN A 34 -16.32 -6.77 17.87
C ASN A 34 -16.30 -7.53 16.53
N VAL A 35 -15.94 -8.82 16.56
CA VAL A 35 -15.89 -9.69 15.37
C VAL A 35 -16.83 -10.87 15.56
N PHE A 36 -17.63 -11.17 14.54
CA PHE A 36 -18.43 -12.39 14.51
C PHE A 36 -17.54 -13.60 14.19
N ASN A 37 -16.61 -13.85 15.10
CA ASN A 37 -15.62 -14.91 15.02
C ASN A 37 -16.21 -16.27 15.43
N ARG A 38 -15.40 -17.33 15.36
CA ARG A 38 -15.86 -18.71 15.73
C ARG A 38 -16.46 -18.80 17.14
N LYS A 39 -15.96 -18.00 18.10
CA LYS A 39 -16.50 -17.94 19.47
C LYS A 39 -17.89 -17.30 19.49
N ALA A 40 -18.09 -16.22 18.77
CA ALA A 40 -19.41 -15.61 18.60
C ALA A 40 -20.37 -16.55 17.83
N MET A 41 -19.90 -17.14 16.73
CA MET A 41 -20.68 -18.13 15.97
C MET A 41 -21.16 -19.29 16.85
N GLN A 42 -20.31 -19.85 17.71
CA GLN A 42 -20.70 -20.93 18.63
C GLN A 42 -21.78 -20.51 19.66
N LYS A 43 -21.77 -19.24 20.07
CA LYS A 43 -22.72 -18.68 21.04
C LYS A 43 -24.10 -18.40 20.40
N TYR A 44 -24.13 -17.89 19.19
CA TYR A 44 -25.33 -17.34 18.57
C TYR A 44 -25.94 -18.22 17.44
N LEU A 45 -25.25 -19.27 17.01
CA LEU A 45 -25.73 -20.19 15.99
C LEU A 45 -26.09 -21.57 16.59
N SER A 46 -27.02 -22.28 15.98
CA SER A 46 -27.24 -23.69 16.31
C SER A 46 -26.01 -24.54 15.99
N LYS A 47 -25.86 -25.71 16.60
CA LYS A 47 -24.73 -26.62 16.34
C LYS A 47 -24.65 -27.04 14.87
N GLU A 48 -25.77 -27.23 14.22
CA GLU A 48 -25.90 -27.61 12.81
C GLU A 48 -25.42 -26.44 11.92
N THR A 49 -25.99 -25.26 12.13
CA THR A 49 -25.61 -24.05 11.38
C THR A 49 -24.13 -23.71 11.55
N TYR A 50 -23.61 -23.80 12.79
CA TYR A 50 -22.18 -23.57 13.06
C TYR A 50 -21.29 -24.54 12.28
N LYS A 51 -21.60 -25.86 12.30
CA LYS A 51 -20.84 -26.88 11.56
C LYS A 51 -20.91 -26.65 10.05
N ALA A 52 -22.10 -26.35 9.51
CA ALA A 52 -22.27 -26.09 8.08
C ALA A 52 -21.49 -24.85 7.63
N LEU A 53 -21.60 -23.75 8.39
CA LEU A 53 -20.88 -22.52 8.11
C LEU A 53 -19.37 -22.72 8.17
N THR A 54 -18.84 -23.32 9.24
CA THR A 54 -17.40 -23.54 9.38
C THR A 54 -16.86 -24.51 8.33
N HIS A 55 -17.62 -25.53 7.96
CA HIS A 55 -17.25 -26.42 6.86
C HIS A 55 -17.17 -25.66 5.52
N ALA A 56 -18.15 -24.79 5.25
CA ALA A 56 -18.15 -23.97 4.05
C ALA A 56 -16.93 -23.02 4.00
N ILE A 57 -16.62 -22.36 5.12
CA ILE A 57 -15.45 -21.48 5.25
C ILE A 57 -14.15 -22.25 5.02
N ASP A 58 -13.97 -23.40 5.68
CA ASP A 58 -12.72 -24.16 5.67
C ASP A 58 -12.45 -24.81 4.31
N ASN A 59 -13.51 -25.21 3.59
CA ASN A 59 -13.43 -25.94 2.32
C ASN A 59 -13.80 -25.11 1.09
N GLY A 60 -14.22 -23.84 1.25
CA GLY A 60 -14.62 -22.98 0.14
C GLY A 60 -15.89 -23.48 -0.59
N THR A 61 -16.82 -24.13 0.13
CA THR A 61 -18.07 -24.63 -0.44
C THR A 61 -19.20 -23.61 -0.36
N PRO A 62 -20.15 -23.58 -1.30
CA PRO A 62 -21.27 -22.67 -1.26
C PRO A 62 -22.14 -22.84 -0.02
N ILE A 63 -22.67 -21.73 0.49
CA ILE A 63 -23.64 -21.70 1.59
C ILE A 63 -25.04 -21.62 0.97
N ASP A 64 -25.94 -22.54 1.40
CA ASP A 64 -27.33 -22.52 0.97
C ASP A 64 -28.14 -21.38 1.63
N ARG A 65 -29.33 -21.13 1.08
CA ARG A 65 -30.19 -20.04 1.54
C ARG A 65 -30.73 -20.24 2.96
N GLU A 66 -30.96 -21.49 3.37
CA GLU A 66 -31.48 -21.82 4.70
C GLU A 66 -30.39 -21.55 5.75
N ILE A 67 -29.19 -22.03 5.52
CA ILE A 67 -28.02 -21.72 6.36
C ILE A 67 -27.79 -20.22 6.44
N ALA A 68 -27.85 -19.50 5.32
CA ALA A 68 -27.70 -18.05 5.31
C ALA A 68 -28.75 -17.33 6.18
N ASN A 69 -30.00 -17.77 6.19
CA ASN A 69 -31.05 -17.23 7.07
C ASN A 69 -30.72 -17.43 8.56
N HIS A 70 -30.28 -18.64 8.94
CA HIS A 70 -29.90 -18.93 10.33
C HIS A 70 -28.66 -18.11 10.76
N VAL A 71 -27.68 -17.94 9.86
CA VAL A 71 -26.50 -17.11 10.13
C VAL A 71 -26.90 -15.65 10.31
N ALA A 72 -27.75 -15.10 9.43
CA ALA A 72 -28.26 -13.74 9.53
C ALA A 72 -28.99 -13.48 10.85
N ALA A 73 -29.85 -14.39 11.27
CA ALA A 73 -30.54 -14.31 12.56
C ALA A 73 -29.57 -14.29 13.74
N GLY A 74 -28.54 -15.13 13.73
CA GLY A 74 -27.50 -15.16 14.76
C GLY A 74 -26.64 -13.90 14.78
N MET A 75 -26.25 -13.38 13.60
CA MET A 75 -25.52 -12.11 13.47
C MET A 75 -26.36 -10.94 14.01
N ARG A 76 -27.63 -10.87 13.66
CA ARG A 76 -28.56 -9.84 14.16
C ARG A 76 -28.63 -9.85 15.68
N MET A 77 -28.86 -11.02 16.28
CA MET A 77 -28.90 -11.15 17.75
C MET A 77 -27.61 -10.65 18.40
N TRP A 78 -26.46 -11.06 17.87
CA TRP A 78 -25.17 -10.64 18.35
C TRP A 78 -24.96 -9.11 18.22
N ALA A 79 -25.36 -8.56 17.06
CA ALA A 79 -25.22 -7.11 16.79
C ALA A 79 -26.14 -6.29 17.71
N LEU A 80 -27.40 -6.66 17.87
CA LEU A 80 -28.36 -5.97 18.75
C LEU A 80 -27.95 -6.01 20.22
N GLU A 81 -27.39 -7.13 20.72
CA GLU A 81 -26.83 -7.20 22.08
C GLU A 81 -25.68 -6.21 22.30
N LYS A 82 -24.99 -5.81 21.23
CA LYS A 82 -23.91 -4.79 21.25
C LYS A 82 -24.40 -3.37 20.96
N GLY A 83 -25.71 -3.16 20.84
CA GLY A 83 -26.31 -1.84 20.59
C GLY A 83 -26.21 -1.37 19.13
N VAL A 84 -25.94 -2.26 18.21
CA VAL A 84 -25.88 -1.96 16.77
C VAL A 84 -27.28 -1.71 16.22
N THR A 85 -27.42 -0.69 15.38
CA THR A 85 -28.71 -0.27 14.80
C THR A 85 -28.75 -0.41 13.27
N HIS A 86 -27.57 -0.47 12.64
CA HIS A 86 -27.42 -0.51 11.20
C HIS A 86 -26.56 -1.68 10.75
N TYR A 87 -26.65 -2.04 9.48
CA TYR A 87 -25.74 -2.95 8.81
C TYR A 87 -25.30 -2.40 7.46
N THR A 88 -24.17 -2.85 6.97
CA THR A 88 -23.63 -2.47 5.65
C THR A 88 -22.89 -3.62 5.01
N HIS A 89 -23.00 -3.74 3.69
CA HIS A 89 -22.04 -4.49 2.91
C HIS A 89 -20.79 -3.63 2.73
N TRP A 90 -19.69 -4.13 3.27
CA TRP A 90 -18.38 -3.47 3.28
C TRP A 90 -17.52 -4.05 2.17
N PHE A 91 -17.09 -3.24 1.20
CA PHE A 91 -16.32 -3.69 0.04
C PHE A 91 -15.20 -2.72 -0.35
N GLN A 92 -14.31 -3.12 -1.25
CA GLN A 92 -13.08 -2.44 -1.64
C GLN A 92 -13.15 -2.03 -3.11
N PRO A 93 -13.68 -0.83 -3.44
CA PRO A 93 -13.84 -0.36 -4.81
C PRO A 93 -12.49 -0.11 -5.50
N LEU A 94 -12.49 -0.03 -6.85
CA LEU A 94 -11.29 0.24 -7.65
C LEU A 94 -10.68 1.65 -7.43
N THR A 95 -11.37 2.51 -6.68
CA THR A 95 -10.89 3.87 -6.31
C THR A 95 -10.01 3.90 -5.07
N ASP A 96 -9.64 2.75 -4.53
CA ASP A 96 -8.98 2.55 -3.24
C ASP A 96 -9.87 2.86 -2.02
N GLY A 97 -9.43 2.42 -0.84
CA GLY A 97 -10.21 2.52 0.39
C GLY A 97 -11.36 1.53 0.45
N THR A 98 -12.36 1.86 1.25
CA THR A 98 -13.55 1.04 1.48
C THR A 98 -14.83 1.80 1.18
N ALA A 99 -15.88 1.07 0.83
CA ALA A 99 -17.19 1.64 0.53
C ALA A 99 -18.28 0.97 1.35
N GLU A 100 -19.25 1.77 1.79
CA GLU A 100 -20.31 1.39 2.70
C GLU A 100 -21.62 2.10 2.33
N LYS A 101 -22.76 1.42 2.52
CA LYS A 101 -24.09 2.00 2.49
C LYS A 101 -24.89 1.43 3.66
N HIS A 102 -25.12 2.24 4.67
CA HIS A 102 -25.73 1.81 5.92
C HIS A 102 -27.27 1.73 5.77
N ASP A 103 -27.83 0.56 6.01
CA ASP A 103 -29.26 0.34 6.12
C ASP A 103 -29.60 0.01 7.59
N ALA A 104 -30.70 0.58 8.12
CA ALA A 104 -31.15 0.24 9.46
C ALA A 104 -31.76 -1.18 9.49
N PHE A 105 -31.69 -1.86 10.63
CA PHE A 105 -32.39 -3.13 10.82
C PHE A 105 -33.93 -3.00 10.85
N VAL A 106 -34.45 -1.79 10.77
CA VAL A 106 -35.87 -1.50 10.99
C VAL A 106 -36.74 -1.91 9.82
N GLU A 107 -37.77 -2.72 10.07
CA GLU A 107 -38.81 -3.13 9.13
C GLU A 107 -40.21 -2.96 9.74
N HIS A 108 -41.24 -2.86 8.89
CA HIS A 108 -42.62 -2.81 9.36
C HIS A 108 -43.09 -4.21 9.88
N ASP A 109 -43.75 -4.22 11.05
CA ASP A 109 -44.34 -5.44 11.63
C ASP A 109 -45.66 -5.84 10.95
N GLY A 110 -46.19 -5.03 10.01
CA GLY A 110 -47.48 -5.20 9.37
C GLY A 110 -48.69 -4.78 10.21
N GLY A 111 -48.49 -4.41 11.49
CA GLY A 111 -49.55 -3.97 12.44
C GLY A 111 -49.45 -2.46 12.77
N GLY A 112 -48.57 -1.71 12.12
CA GLY A 112 -48.33 -0.30 12.37
C GLY A 112 -47.19 -0.01 13.34
N GLY A 113 -46.47 -1.05 13.79
CA GLY A 113 -45.23 -1.00 14.55
C GLY A 113 -44.01 -1.29 13.70
N MET A 114 -42.84 -1.38 14.34
CA MET A 114 -41.55 -1.66 13.75
C MET A 114 -40.91 -2.86 14.47
N ILE A 115 -40.14 -3.64 13.69
CA ILE A 115 -39.30 -4.73 14.21
C ILE A 115 -37.88 -4.59 13.65
N GLU A 116 -36.91 -5.18 14.33
CA GLU A 116 -35.58 -5.36 13.80
C GLU A 116 -35.54 -6.67 12.97
N GLU A 117 -35.26 -6.54 11.67
CA GLU A 117 -35.17 -7.64 10.71
C GLU A 117 -33.83 -7.64 9.98
N PHE A 118 -33.27 -8.82 9.78
CA PHE A 118 -32.09 -9.04 8.94
C PHE A 118 -32.15 -10.47 8.40
N SER A 119 -32.45 -10.61 7.14
CA SER A 119 -32.65 -11.90 6.48
C SER A 119 -31.36 -12.42 5.84
N GLY A 120 -31.32 -13.71 5.57
CA GLY A 120 -30.23 -14.31 4.79
C GLY A 120 -30.12 -13.76 3.38
N LYS A 121 -31.21 -13.22 2.78
CA LYS A 121 -31.14 -12.50 1.51
C LYS A 121 -30.32 -11.21 1.65
N LEU A 122 -30.55 -10.44 2.70
CA LEU A 122 -29.85 -9.20 2.98
C LEU A 122 -28.37 -9.43 3.37
N LEU A 123 -28.10 -10.56 4.05
CA LEU A 123 -26.72 -11.00 4.33
C LEU A 123 -25.99 -11.40 3.06
N ALA A 124 -26.64 -12.23 2.22
CA ALA A 124 -25.96 -12.88 1.09
C ALA A 124 -25.70 -11.92 -0.08
N GLN A 125 -26.63 -10.97 -0.35
CA GLN A 125 -26.55 -10.13 -1.54
C GLN A 125 -27.29 -8.81 -1.34
N GLN A 126 -26.70 -7.73 -1.88
CA GLN A 126 -27.36 -6.44 -2.08
C GLN A 126 -27.09 -5.91 -3.49
N GLU A 127 -27.89 -4.94 -3.91
CA GLU A 127 -27.81 -4.29 -5.22
C GLU A 127 -27.57 -2.77 -5.05
N PRO A 128 -26.37 -2.35 -4.59
CA PRO A 128 -26.06 -0.94 -4.39
C PRO A 128 -26.01 -0.19 -5.73
N ASP A 129 -26.42 1.09 -5.71
CA ASP A 129 -26.16 1.97 -6.82
C ASP A 129 -24.67 2.30 -6.86
N ALA A 130 -24.01 1.89 -7.93
CA ALA A 130 -22.59 2.05 -8.13
C ALA A 130 -22.26 3.05 -9.25
N SER A 131 -23.19 3.92 -9.63
CA SER A 131 -23.03 4.88 -10.74
C SER A 131 -21.87 5.87 -10.50
N SER A 132 -21.54 6.18 -9.25
CA SER A 132 -20.43 7.06 -8.88
C SER A 132 -19.05 6.40 -8.95
N PHE A 133 -18.97 5.06 -8.99
CA PHE A 133 -17.69 4.35 -9.08
C PHE A 133 -17.22 4.22 -10.54
N PRO A 134 -15.92 4.48 -10.83
CA PRO A 134 -15.36 4.20 -12.13
C PRO A 134 -15.37 2.70 -12.40
N ASN A 135 -15.64 2.31 -13.64
CA ASN A 135 -15.80 0.89 -14.01
C ASN A 135 -15.18 0.50 -15.36
N GLY A 136 -14.49 1.44 -16.04
CA GLY A 136 -13.84 1.18 -17.32
C GLY A 136 -14.79 0.61 -18.38
N GLY A 137 -16.04 1.03 -18.41
CA GLY A 137 -17.04 0.56 -19.40
C GLY A 137 -17.65 -0.82 -19.10
N LEU A 138 -17.37 -1.45 -17.97
CA LEU A 138 -18.00 -2.72 -17.61
C LEU A 138 -19.51 -2.63 -17.37
N ARG A 139 -20.00 -1.45 -17.02
CA ARG A 139 -21.43 -1.16 -16.91
C ARG A 139 -21.94 -0.48 -18.17
N ASN A 140 -22.93 -1.10 -18.79
CA ASN A 140 -23.48 -0.63 -20.09
C ASN A 140 -24.49 0.50 -19.96
N THR A 141 -25.00 0.80 -18.75
CA THR A 141 -25.97 1.86 -18.50
C THR A 141 -25.48 2.81 -17.44
N PHE A 142 -25.87 4.07 -17.52
CA PHE A 142 -25.51 5.12 -16.57
C PHE A 142 -25.98 4.78 -15.14
N GLU A 143 -27.13 4.10 -15.00
CA GLU A 143 -27.72 3.70 -13.72
C GLU A 143 -27.45 2.23 -13.38
N ALA A 144 -26.47 1.57 -14.02
CA ALA A 144 -26.22 0.16 -13.80
C ALA A 144 -25.79 -0.10 -12.36
N ARG A 145 -26.57 -0.92 -11.68
CA ARG A 145 -26.27 -1.43 -10.34
C ARG A 145 -25.22 -2.54 -10.43
N GLY A 146 -24.38 -2.62 -9.39
CA GLY A 146 -23.57 -3.80 -9.13
C GLY A 146 -24.24 -4.68 -8.10
N TYR A 147 -23.68 -5.87 -7.93
CA TYR A 147 -24.02 -6.76 -6.83
C TYR A 147 -22.90 -6.80 -5.82
N SER A 148 -23.23 -6.62 -4.53
CA SER A 148 -22.35 -7.01 -3.44
C SER A 148 -22.77 -8.39 -2.95
N ALA A 149 -21.80 -9.30 -2.76
CA ALA A 149 -22.06 -10.65 -2.30
C ALA A 149 -21.17 -10.97 -1.09
N TRP A 150 -21.77 -11.53 -0.05
CA TRP A 150 -21.09 -11.90 1.19
C TRP A 150 -19.90 -12.84 0.94
N ASP A 151 -18.78 -12.48 1.54
CA ASP A 151 -17.61 -13.35 1.65
C ASP A 151 -17.54 -13.97 3.04
N PRO A 152 -17.94 -15.23 3.21
CA PRO A 152 -17.92 -15.90 4.52
C PRO A 152 -16.51 -16.23 5.02
N SER A 153 -15.48 -16.15 4.18
CA SER A 153 -14.09 -16.38 4.58
C SER A 153 -13.51 -15.23 5.41
N SER A 154 -14.13 -14.04 5.33
CA SER A 154 -13.83 -12.89 6.19
C SER A 154 -14.96 -12.66 7.19
N PRO A 155 -14.68 -12.66 8.51
CA PRO A 155 -15.72 -12.50 9.51
C PRO A 155 -16.32 -11.09 9.49
N ALA A 156 -17.65 -11.00 9.70
CA ALA A 156 -18.32 -9.73 9.92
C ALA A 156 -17.83 -9.07 11.21
N PHE A 157 -17.85 -7.76 11.27
CA PHE A 157 -17.35 -6.99 12.40
C PHE A 157 -18.23 -5.76 12.70
N ILE A 158 -18.10 -5.21 13.89
CA ILE A 158 -18.86 -4.02 14.33
C ILE A 158 -17.92 -2.81 14.41
N VAL A 159 -18.31 -1.75 13.76
CA VAL A 159 -17.68 -0.44 13.86
C VAL A 159 -18.75 0.57 14.28
N ASP A 160 -18.54 1.25 15.39
CA ASP A 160 -19.54 2.14 16.02
C ASP A 160 -20.87 1.41 16.24
N ASP A 161 -21.94 1.84 15.59
CA ASP A 161 -23.29 1.29 15.67
C ASP A 161 -23.70 0.44 14.47
N THR A 162 -22.71 0.01 13.68
CA THR A 162 -22.94 -0.65 12.39
C THR A 162 -22.28 -2.03 12.31
N LEU A 163 -23.04 -3.02 11.89
CA LEU A 163 -22.56 -4.35 11.48
C LEU A 163 -22.01 -4.27 10.06
N CYS A 164 -20.69 -4.41 9.90
CA CYS A 164 -20.01 -4.45 8.63
C CYS A 164 -19.82 -5.88 8.14
N ILE A 165 -20.29 -6.17 6.94
CA ILE A 165 -20.25 -7.49 6.32
C ILE A 165 -19.26 -7.43 5.15
N PRO A 166 -18.10 -8.11 5.22
CA PRO A 166 -17.17 -8.16 4.10
C PRO A 166 -17.80 -8.80 2.87
N THR A 167 -17.69 -8.11 1.73
CA THR A 167 -18.31 -8.54 0.47
C THR A 167 -17.37 -8.35 -0.71
N VAL A 168 -17.62 -9.12 -1.74
CA VAL A 168 -17.14 -8.86 -3.10
C VAL A 168 -18.11 -7.92 -3.80
N PHE A 169 -17.64 -7.21 -4.83
CA PHE A 169 -18.47 -6.31 -5.63
C PHE A 169 -18.27 -6.58 -7.13
N ILE A 170 -19.36 -6.96 -7.81
CA ILE A 170 -19.33 -7.39 -9.19
C ILE A 170 -20.39 -6.65 -10.05
N ALA A 171 -20.14 -6.56 -11.35
CA ALA A 171 -21.09 -6.06 -12.31
C ALA A 171 -22.28 -7.04 -12.49
N TYR A 172 -23.37 -6.57 -13.06
CA TYR A 172 -24.55 -7.41 -13.39
C TYR A 172 -24.18 -8.64 -14.24
N THR A 173 -23.17 -8.50 -15.08
CA THR A 173 -22.66 -9.54 -15.98
C THR A 173 -21.57 -10.42 -15.35
N GLY A 174 -21.18 -10.15 -14.08
CA GLY A 174 -20.28 -10.99 -13.29
C GLY A 174 -18.82 -10.54 -13.25
N GLU A 175 -18.45 -9.47 -13.97
CA GLU A 175 -17.09 -8.92 -13.92
C GLU A 175 -16.81 -8.25 -12.57
N ALA A 176 -15.60 -8.42 -12.08
CA ALA A 176 -15.16 -7.84 -10.80
C ALA A 176 -14.99 -6.31 -10.90
N LEU A 177 -15.65 -5.59 -9.98
CA LEU A 177 -15.58 -4.13 -9.85
C LEU A 177 -14.82 -3.69 -8.57
N ASP A 178 -14.10 -4.62 -7.94
CA ASP A 178 -13.39 -4.43 -6.68
C ASP A 178 -11.98 -5.05 -6.72
N TYR A 179 -11.21 -4.88 -5.63
CA TYR A 179 -9.92 -5.54 -5.46
C TYR A 179 -10.04 -6.95 -4.88
N LYS A 180 -11.09 -7.23 -4.11
CA LYS A 180 -11.24 -8.47 -3.34
C LYS A 180 -11.58 -9.67 -4.23
N THR A 181 -12.49 -9.53 -5.18
CA THR A 181 -12.91 -10.63 -6.07
C THR A 181 -11.72 -11.27 -6.81
N PRO A 182 -10.87 -10.51 -7.54
CA PRO A 182 -9.73 -11.12 -8.21
C PRO A 182 -8.64 -11.59 -7.25
N LEU A 183 -8.50 -10.99 -6.06
CA LEU A 183 -7.60 -11.48 -5.02
C LEU A 183 -7.98 -12.90 -4.59
N ILE A 184 -9.25 -13.14 -4.24
CA ILE A 184 -9.76 -14.46 -3.86
C ILE A 184 -9.56 -15.47 -5.00
N ARG A 185 -9.89 -15.10 -6.25
CA ARG A 185 -9.65 -15.95 -7.41
C ARG A 185 -8.16 -16.31 -7.58
N SER A 186 -7.25 -15.36 -7.32
CA SER A 186 -5.81 -15.59 -7.41
C SER A 186 -5.28 -16.52 -6.31
N ILE A 187 -5.81 -16.40 -5.09
CA ILE A 187 -5.50 -17.30 -3.96
C ILE A 187 -5.92 -18.72 -4.29
N GLU A 188 -7.12 -18.91 -4.84
CA GLU A 188 -7.61 -20.23 -5.22
C GLU A 188 -6.80 -20.83 -6.39
N ALA A 189 -6.42 -20.02 -7.38
CA ALA A 189 -5.56 -20.47 -8.48
C ALA A 189 -4.19 -20.91 -7.96
N LEU A 190 -3.62 -20.18 -6.99
CA LEU A 190 -2.35 -20.51 -6.37
C LEU A 190 -2.45 -21.76 -5.50
N ASN A 191 -3.50 -21.88 -4.68
CA ASN A 191 -3.79 -23.06 -3.89
C ASN A 191 -3.78 -24.32 -4.77
N LYS A 192 -4.52 -24.31 -5.87
CA LYS A 192 -4.61 -25.42 -6.81
C LYS A 192 -3.27 -25.81 -7.41
N ALA A 193 -2.53 -24.81 -7.94
CA ALA A 193 -1.25 -25.04 -8.59
C ALA A 193 -0.17 -25.52 -7.61
N ALA A 194 -0.13 -24.89 -6.42
CA ALA A 194 0.84 -25.23 -5.39
C ALA A 194 0.58 -26.60 -4.78
N LYS A 195 -0.70 -26.96 -4.52
CA LYS A 195 -1.08 -28.31 -4.08
C LYS A 195 -0.61 -29.37 -5.07
N ASP A 196 -0.87 -29.16 -6.35
CA ASP A 196 -0.46 -30.10 -7.39
C ASP A 196 1.08 -30.35 -7.41
N VAL A 197 1.88 -29.31 -7.13
CA VAL A 197 3.33 -29.43 -7.02
C VAL A 197 3.74 -30.06 -5.67
N CYS A 198 3.04 -29.75 -4.57
CA CYS A 198 3.28 -30.38 -3.26
C CYS A 198 3.15 -31.91 -3.33
N HIS A 199 2.23 -32.44 -4.15
CA HIS A 199 2.03 -33.87 -4.30
C HIS A 199 3.24 -34.62 -4.89
N TYR A 200 4.23 -33.94 -5.43
CA TYR A 200 5.51 -34.57 -5.73
C TYR A 200 6.32 -34.96 -4.47
N PHE A 201 6.05 -34.30 -3.34
CA PHE A 201 6.77 -34.43 -2.07
C PHE A 201 5.92 -34.99 -0.94
N ASN A 202 4.64 -34.62 -0.88
CA ASN A 202 3.70 -35.08 0.15
C ASN A 202 2.28 -35.12 -0.42
N GLU A 203 1.72 -36.33 -0.54
CA GLU A 203 0.36 -36.57 -1.05
C GLU A 203 -0.75 -36.20 -0.02
N ASP A 204 -0.42 -36.02 1.25
CA ASP A 204 -1.37 -35.68 2.31
C ASP A 204 -1.78 -34.19 2.29
N VAL A 205 -1.11 -33.35 1.49
CA VAL A 205 -1.45 -31.93 1.35
C VAL A 205 -2.77 -31.77 0.60
N ASN A 206 -3.78 -31.24 1.28
CA ASN A 206 -5.10 -30.98 0.67
C ASN A 206 -5.29 -29.50 0.32
N LYS A 207 -4.60 -28.59 1.02
CA LYS A 207 -4.71 -27.15 0.81
C LYS A 207 -3.36 -26.47 0.99
N VAL A 208 -3.08 -25.51 0.12
CA VAL A 208 -1.97 -24.54 0.29
C VAL A 208 -2.57 -23.17 0.58
N ILE A 209 -2.18 -22.60 1.69
CA ILE A 209 -2.65 -21.30 2.18
C ILE A 209 -1.62 -20.25 1.82
N THR A 210 -2.07 -19.16 1.20
CA THR A 210 -1.24 -17.98 0.97
C THR A 210 -1.34 -17.06 2.17
N TYR A 211 -0.21 -16.65 2.72
CA TYR A 211 -0.11 -15.75 3.86
C TYR A 211 0.42 -14.38 3.47
N LEU A 212 -0.06 -13.37 4.16
CA LEU A 212 0.36 -11.99 4.04
C LEU A 212 0.56 -11.36 5.42
N GLY A 213 1.72 -10.76 5.64
CA GLY A 213 1.98 -9.84 6.75
C GLY A 213 2.40 -8.51 6.17
N TRP A 214 1.57 -7.49 6.33
CA TRP A 214 1.85 -6.15 5.85
C TRP A 214 2.52 -5.31 6.95
N GLU A 215 3.37 -4.37 6.55
CA GLU A 215 4.01 -3.37 7.41
C GLU A 215 3.51 -2.00 6.96
N GLN A 216 2.66 -1.34 7.75
CA GLN A 216 2.04 -0.07 7.39
C GLN A 216 2.85 1.10 7.93
N GLU A 217 3.58 1.77 7.06
CA GLU A 217 4.19 3.05 7.37
C GLU A 217 3.19 4.20 7.18
N TYR A 218 3.36 5.27 7.97
CA TYR A 218 2.50 6.45 7.93
C TYR A 218 3.16 7.66 8.59
N PHE A 219 2.68 8.87 8.24
CA PHE A 219 3.04 10.09 8.94
C PHE A 219 1.90 10.58 9.83
N LEU A 220 2.23 11.28 10.91
CA LEU A 220 1.29 12.04 11.73
C LEU A 220 1.60 13.52 11.65
N VAL A 221 0.57 14.34 11.51
CA VAL A 221 0.67 15.80 11.57
C VAL A 221 -0.37 16.32 12.55
N ASP A 222 -0.03 17.34 13.36
CA ASP A 222 -1.00 17.99 14.23
C ASP A 222 -2.19 18.53 13.42
N GLU A 223 -3.40 18.37 13.92
CA GLU A 223 -4.63 18.70 13.18
C GLU A 223 -4.76 20.17 12.79
N ASP A 224 -4.28 21.10 13.66
CA ASP A 224 -4.31 22.52 13.32
C ASP A 224 -3.28 22.88 12.25
N LEU A 225 -2.08 22.28 12.30
CA LEU A 225 -1.06 22.43 11.25
C LEU A 225 -1.52 21.87 9.92
N TYR A 226 -2.14 20.69 9.93
CA TYR A 226 -2.74 20.07 8.75
C TYR A 226 -3.83 20.97 8.14
N SER A 227 -4.73 21.49 8.97
CA SER A 227 -5.85 22.35 8.54
C SER A 227 -5.38 23.70 7.98
N ALA A 228 -4.19 24.16 8.40
CA ALA A 228 -3.56 25.37 7.88
C ALA A 228 -2.82 25.17 6.54
N ARG A 229 -2.79 23.91 6.02
CA ARG A 229 -2.14 23.51 4.76
C ARG A 229 -3.17 22.93 3.79
N PRO A 230 -3.73 23.73 2.86
CA PRO A 230 -4.72 23.24 1.89
C PRO A 230 -4.19 22.11 0.98
N ASP A 231 -2.90 22.09 0.67
CA ASP A 231 -2.29 20.99 -0.07
C ASP A 231 -2.38 19.67 0.70
N LEU A 232 -2.03 19.65 2.00
CA LEU A 232 -2.20 18.43 2.82
C LEU A 232 -3.67 17.97 2.89
N SER A 233 -4.60 18.90 3.04
CA SER A 233 -6.02 18.55 3.15
C SER A 233 -6.66 18.06 1.85
N LEU A 234 -6.13 18.47 0.69
CA LEU A 234 -6.69 18.14 -0.63
C LEU A 234 -5.91 17.05 -1.38
N THR A 235 -4.61 16.88 -1.09
CA THR A 235 -3.74 15.93 -1.80
C THR A 235 -3.01 14.96 -0.89
N GLU A 236 -3.14 15.10 0.44
CA GLU A 236 -2.41 14.34 1.47
C GLU A 236 -0.88 14.51 1.38
N ARG A 237 -0.37 15.44 0.53
CA ARG A 237 1.05 15.79 0.46
C ARG A 237 1.27 17.32 0.39
N THR A 238 2.46 17.77 0.75
CA THR A 238 2.90 19.15 0.55
C THR A 238 3.31 19.37 -0.91
N LEU A 239 2.67 20.30 -1.60
CA LEU A 239 3.00 20.68 -2.98
C LEU A 239 4.10 21.75 -3.04
N LEU A 240 4.43 22.35 -1.90
CA LEU A 240 5.48 23.33 -1.70
C LEU A 240 6.03 23.23 -0.28
N GLY A 241 7.22 23.76 -0.03
CA GLY A 241 7.86 23.82 1.28
C GLY A 241 9.35 23.52 1.18
N HIS A 242 10.16 24.48 1.64
CA HIS A 242 11.60 24.31 1.71
C HIS A 242 11.98 23.29 2.78
N GLU A 243 13.01 22.52 2.52
CA GLU A 243 13.56 21.53 3.45
C GLU A 243 13.97 22.19 4.78
N SER A 244 13.70 21.51 5.90
CA SER A 244 14.09 21.98 7.23
C SER A 244 15.61 21.86 7.41
N ALA A 245 16.23 22.83 8.10
CA ALA A 245 17.66 22.78 8.43
C ALA A 245 18.03 21.53 9.27
N LYS A 246 17.15 21.11 10.19
CA LYS A 246 17.18 19.80 10.82
C LYS A 246 16.22 18.90 10.04
N ASN A 247 16.73 17.77 9.63
CA ASN A 247 16.02 16.79 8.81
C ASN A 247 16.01 15.43 9.57
N GLN A 248 16.26 14.33 8.91
CA GLN A 248 16.47 13.01 9.51
C GLN A 248 17.95 12.70 9.82
N GLN A 249 18.86 13.69 9.65
CA GLN A 249 20.27 13.49 9.94
C GLN A 249 20.53 13.52 11.46
N LEU A 250 21.51 12.74 11.91
CA LEU A 250 22.07 12.70 13.26
C LEU A 250 21.09 12.33 14.37
N ASP A 251 19.81 12.24 14.10
CA ASP A 251 18.82 11.71 15.02
C ASP A 251 18.46 10.29 14.59
N ASP A 252 18.51 9.39 15.53
CA ASP A 252 18.03 8.04 15.32
C ASP A 252 16.52 7.99 15.55
N HIS A 253 15.77 8.37 14.53
CA HIS A 253 14.32 8.38 14.62
C HIS A 253 13.76 6.95 14.74
N TYR A 254 14.36 5.99 14.04
CA TYR A 254 13.92 4.59 14.00
C TYR A 254 13.98 3.91 15.38
N PHE A 255 15.07 4.08 16.12
CA PHE A 255 15.26 3.51 17.47
C PHE A 255 14.96 4.53 18.59
N GLY A 256 14.56 5.73 18.26
CA GLY A 256 14.20 6.77 19.22
C GLY A 256 12.99 6.41 20.07
N ALA A 257 12.87 7.04 21.24
CA ALA A 257 11.68 6.91 22.06
C ALA A 257 10.45 7.48 21.35
N ILE A 258 9.33 6.75 21.39
CA ILE A 258 8.07 7.23 20.80
C ILE A 258 7.59 8.45 21.59
N PRO A 259 7.28 9.59 20.94
CA PRO A 259 6.79 10.79 21.63
C PRO A 259 5.48 10.52 22.38
N SER A 260 5.29 11.13 23.56
CA SER A 260 4.17 10.82 24.45
C SER A 260 2.79 10.95 23.80
N ARG A 261 2.54 12.00 23.00
CA ARG A 261 1.27 12.16 22.28
C ARG A 261 1.04 11.01 21.28
N VAL A 262 2.09 10.63 20.57
CA VAL A 262 2.05 9.52 19.58
C VAL A 262 1.86 8.19 20.30
N GLN A 263 2.51 7.99 21.44
CA GLN A 263 2.35 6.80 22.27
C GLN A 263 0.88 6.57 22.69
N GLU A 264 0.18 7.62 23.08
CA GLU A 264 -1.24 7.53 23.46
C GLU A 264 -2.14 7.23 22.22
N PHE A 265 -1.86 7.87 21.08
CA PHE A 265 -2.51 7.53 19.82
C PHE A 265 -2.32 6.05 19.45
N MET A 266 -1.07 5.54 19.53
CA MET A 266 -0.77 4.14 19.20
C MET A 266 -1.47 3.16 20.13
N LYS A 267 -1.57 3.47 21.44
CA LYS A 267 -2.33 2.64 22.41
C LYS A 267 -3.81 2.55 22.06
N ASP A 268 -4.44 3.70 21.75
CA ASP A 268 -5.85 3.74 21.35
C ASP A 268 -6.08 2.99 20.04
N LEU A 269 -5.21 3.22 19.05
CA LEU A 269 -5.25 2.50 17.77
C LEU A 269 -5.14 0.99 17.94
N GLU A 270 -4.16 0.51 18.71
CA GLU A 270 -3.99 -0.92 18.99
C GLU A 270 -5.21 -1.52 19.71
N THR A 271 -5.81 -0.77 20.64
CA THR A 271 -7.01 -1.22 21.36
C THR A 271 -8.19 -1.42 20.40
N GLU A 272 -8.44 -0.46 19.50
CA GLU A 272 -9.47 -0.59 18.47
C GLU A 272 -9.16 -1.74 17.49
N CYS A 273 -7.89 -1.90 17.08
CA CYS A 273 -7.46 -3.00 16.24
C CYS A 273 -7.72 -4.37 16.89
N TYR A 274 -7.34 -4.54 18.17
CA TYR A 274 -7.55 -5.81 18.86
C TYR A 274 -9.04 -6.13 19.01
N LYS A 275 -9.90 -5.16 19.29
CA LYS A 275 -11.36 -5.37 19.31
C LYS A 275 -11.90 -5.82 17.96
N LEU A 276 -11.33 -5.32 16.87
CA LEU A 276 -11.67 -5.68 15.49
C LEU A 276 -10.95 -6.94 14.97
N GLY A 277 -10.19 -7.63 15.82
CA GLY A 277 -9.49 -8.87 15.44
C GLY A 277 -8.24 -8.66 14.59
N ILE A 278 -7.74 -7.43 14.46
CA ILE A 278 -6.50 -7.13 13.76
C ILE A 278 -5.33 -7.41 14.71
N PRO A 279 -4.44 -8.39 14.37
CA PRO A 279 -3.42 -8.88 15.30
C PRO A 279 -2.16 -8.01 15.30
N VAL A 280 -2.28 -6.74 15.69
CA VAL A 280 -1.14 -5.81 15.79
C VAL A 280 -0.05 -6.39 16.67
N LYS A 281 1.19 -6.34 16.21
CA LYS A 281 2.35 -6.92 16.90
C LYS A 281 3.43 -5.89 17.22
N THR A 282 3.72 -5.01 16.28
CA THR A 282 4.86 -4.10 16.36
C THR A 282 4.41 -2.67 16.08
N ARG A 283 4.95 -1.73 16.84
CA ARG A 283 4.87 -0.29 16.60
C ARG A 283 6.21 0.35 16.90
N HIS A 284 6.64 1.28 16.08
CA HIS A 284 7.88 2.03 16.30
C HIS A 284 7.93 3.32 15.48
N ASN A 285 8.95 4.16 15.76
CA ASN A 285 9.28 5.26 14.88
C ASN A 285 9.88 4.74 13.57
N GLU A 286 9.64 5.49 12.50
CA GLU A 286 10.35 5.33 11.23
C GLU A 286 11.49 6.37 11.09
N VAL A 287 12.25 6.28 9.97
CA VAL A 287 13.46 7.07 9.77
C VAL A 287 13.18 8.57 9.68
N ALA A 288 12.08 8.98 9.04
CA ALA A 288 11.74 10.40 8.93
C ALA A 288 11.08 10.93 10.21
N PRO A 289 11.28 12.23 10.53
CA PRO A 289 10.55 12.86 11.62
C PRO A 289 9.03 12.75 11.41
N ASN A 290 8.29 12.44 12.48
CA ASN A 290 6.84 12.20 12.44
C ASN A 290 6.38 11.05 11.54
N GLN A 291 7.29 10.14 11.18
CA GLN A 291 6.98 8.90 10.50
C GLN A 291 6.99 7.72 11.48
N PHE A 292 6.05 6.81 11.32
CA PHE A 292 5.83 5.67 12.21
C PHE A 292 5.42 4.46 11.40
N GLU A 293 5.56 3.27 12.02
CA GLU A 293 5.13 2.01 11.44
C GLU A 293 4.30 1.18 12.42
N LEU A 294 3.39 0.40 11.87
CA LEU A 294 2.62 -0.61 12.56
C LEU A 294 2.60 -1.88 11.71
N ALA A 295 2.96 -3.02 12.32
CA ALA A 295 2.94 -4.32 11.66
C ALA A 295 2.15 -5.36 12.47
N PRO A 296 1.31 -6.20 11.83
CA PRO A 296 0.57 -7.29 12.47
C PRO A 296 1.35 -8.60 12.45
N ILE A 297 0.81 -9.61 13.14
CA ILE A 297 1.10 -11.00 12.84
C ILE A 297 0.50 -11.31 11.47
N TYR A 298 1.19 -12.09 10.64
CA TYR A 298 0.69 -12.49 9.32
C TYR A 298 -0.55 -13.38 9.42
N GLU A 299 -1.42 -13.25 8.43
CA GLU A 299 -2.69 -13.98 8.34
C GLU A 299 -2.88 -14.57 6.93
N GLU A 300 -3.98 -15.28 6.72
CA GLU A 300 -4.42 -15.65 5.38
C GLU A 300 -4.57 -14.38 4.52
N CYS A 301 -4.16 -14.45 3.25
CA CYS A 301 -3.94 -13.27 2.42
C CYS A 301 -5.18 -12.39 2.21
N ASN A 302 -6.37 -12.99 2.04
CA ASN A 302 -7.61 -12.24 1.89
C ASN A 302 -7.99 -11.52 3.19
N LEU A 303 -7.93 -12.22 4.32
CA LEU A 303 -8.21 -11.63 5.63
C LEU A 303 -7.20 -10.54 6.00
N ALA A 304 -5.91 -10.78 5.75
CA ALA A 304 -4.86 -9.80 5.97
C ALA A 304 -5.09 -8.52 5.16
N ASN A 305 -5.55 -8.64 3.91
CA ASN A 305 -5.88 -7.49 3.08
C ASN A 305 -7.10 -6.73 3.62
N ASP A 306 -8.15 -7.41 4.06
CA ASP A 306 -9.31 -6.79 4.71
C ASP A 306 -8.89 -6.03 5.97
N HIS A 307 -8.07 -6.65 6.82
CA HIS A 307 -7.57 -6.03 8.04
C HIS A 307 -6.70 -4.78 7.75
N ASN A 308 -5.92 -4.78 6.67
CA ASN A 308 -5.17 -3.59 6.27
C ASN A 308 -6.10 -2.44 5.83
N GLN A 309 -7.13 -2.72 5.02
CA GLN A 309 -8.09 -1.71 4.60
C GLN A 309 -8.89 -1.16 5.79
N LEU A 310 -9.31 -2.03 6.70
CA LEU A 310 -9.97 -1.64 7.94
C LEU A 310 -9.05 -0.80 8.84
N LEU A 311 -7.78 -1.20 9.00
CA LEU A 311 -6.79 -0.43 9.74
C LEU A 311 -6.66 1.00 9.20
N MET A 312 -6.53 1.18 7.89
CA MET A 312 -6.37 2.51 7.28
C MET A 312 -7.57 3.42 7.62
N SER A 313 -8.78 2.88 7.67
CA SER A 313 -9.98 3.59 8.12
C SER A 313 -9.93 3.93 9.61
N VAL A 314 -9.59 2.95 10.45
CA VAL A 314 -9.48 3.12 11.92
C VAL A 314 -8.41 4.15 12.27
N MET A 315 -7.24 4.12 11.61
CA MET A 315 -6.17 5.11 11.79
C MET A 315 -6.67 6.54 11.57
N LYS A 316 -7.42 6.78 10.48
CA LYS A 316 -7.99 8.11 10.17
C LYS A 316 -8.99 8.58 11.25
N ARG A 317 -9.72 7.66 11.88
CA ARG A 317 -10.70 7.97 12.94
C ARG A 317 -10.02 8.21 14.29
N VAL A 318 -9.13 7.31 14.70
CA VAL A 318 -8.42 7.38 15.98
C VAL A 318 -7.48 8.58 16.03
N SER A 319 -6.78 8.91 14.94
CA SER A 319 -5.88 10.06 14.89
C SER A 319 -6.58 11.37 15.26
N ARG A 320 -7.85 11.56 14.86
CA ARG A 320 -8.65 12.74 15.21
C ARG A 320 -8.94 12.86 16.70
N ARG A 321 -9.14 11.73 17.40
CA ARG A 321 -9.34 11.75 18.87
C ARG A 321 -8.13 12.32 19.60
N HIS A 322 -6.93 12.12 19.01
CA HIS A 322 -5.64 12.59 19.53
C HIS A 322 -5.17 13.90 18.90
N ASN A 323 -6.04 14.62 18.18
CA ASN A 323 -5.73 15.85 17.45
C ASN A 323 -4.55 15.68 16.47
N PHE A 324 -4.51 14.54 15.82
CA PHE A 324 -3.62 14.24 14.70
C PHE A 324 -4.41 13.99 13.42
N ARG A 325 -3.70 14.09 12.31
CA ARG A 325 -4.10 13.56 11.02
C ARG A 325 -3.04 12.56 10.58
N VAL A 326 -3.49 11.36 10.22
CA VAL A 326 -2.63 10.36 9.58
C VAL A 326 -2.53 10.68 8.09
N LEU A 327 -1.30 10.65 7.56
CA LEU A 327 -1.03 10.75 6.14
C LEU A 327 -0.58 9.38 5.65
N LEU A 328 -1.31 8.84 4.70
CA LEU A 328 -1.00 7.58 4.04
C LEU A 328 -0.40 7.78 2.65
N HIS A 329 -0.28 9.02 2.18
CA HIS A 329 0.43 9.33 0.95
C HIS A 329 1.90 8.88 1.04
N GLU A 330 2.43 8.33 -0.05
CA GLU A 330 3.77 7.72 -0.09
C GLU A 330 4.90 8.72 0.10
N LYS A 331 4.71 9.99 -0.27
CA LYS A 331 5.71 11.05 -0.15
C LYS A 331 5.08 12.37 0.27
N PRO A 332 4.60 12.50 1.53
CA PRO A 332 3.95 13.72 1.96
C PRO A 332 4.92 14.90 2.10
N PHE A 333 6.20 14.64 2.30
CA PHE A 333 7.26 15.66 2.45
C PHE A 333 8.46 15.35 1.56
N MET A 334 8.91 16.33 0.79
CA MET A 334 10.15 16.22 0.01
C MET A 334 11.38 16.21 0.93
N GLY A 335 12.47 15.59 0.50
CA GLY A 335 13.76 15.60 1.21
C GLY A 335 13.86 14.63 2.40
N VAL A 336 12.78 13.98 2.79
CA VAL A 336 12.77 12.93 3.83
C VAL A 336 12.24 11.62 3.27
N ASN A 337 12.35 10.52 4.04
CA ASN A 337 11.79 9.22 3.65
C ASN A 337 10.32 9.34 3.25
N GLY A 338 9.92 8.46 2.34
CA GLY A 338 8.52 8.19 2.04
C GLY A 338 8.01 6.97 2.80
N SER A 339 6.71 6.75 2.75
CA SER A 339 6.04 5.63 3.40
C SER A 339 5.65 4.54 2.41
N GLY A 340 5.98 3.31 2.76
CA GLY A 340 5.62 2.10 2.03
C GLY A 340 4.63 1.23 2.78
N LYS A 341 4.34 0.11 2.16
CA LYS A 341 3.58 -1.00 2.74
C LYS A 341 4.28 -2.29 2.33
N HIS A 342 5.23 -2.75 3.16
CA HIS A 342 5.95 -3.96 2.84
C HIS A 342 5.03 -5.16 2.98
N CYS A 343 4.97 -6.00 1.95
CA CYS A 343 4.15 -7.19 1.92
C CYS A 343 5.00 -8.44 2.10
N ASN A 344 4.99 -8.99 3.31
CA ASN A 344 5.61 -10.28 3.62
C ASN A 344 4.69 -11.40 3.14
N TRP A 345 5.06 -12.03 2.03
CA TRP A 345 4.27 -13.05 1.36
C TRP A 345 4.89 -14.43 1.50
N SER A 346 4.08 -15.43 1.85
CA SER A 346 4.51 -16.82 1.93
C SER A 346 3.40 -17.80 1.59
N MET A 347 3.77 -19.09 1.46
CA MET A 347 2.84 -20.21 1.27
C MET A 347 3.09 -21.28 2.33
N GLY A 348 2.01 -21.81 2.89
CA GLY A 348 2.07 -22.93 3.81
C GLY A 348 1.00 -23.97 3.53
N THR A 349 1.28 -25.22 3.89
CA THR A 349 0.34 -26.33 3.72
C THR A 349 -0.60 -26.45 4.92
N ASP A 350 -1.75 -27.09 4.72
CA ASP A 350 -2.67 -27.52 5.80
C ASP A 350 -2.04 -28.54 6.76
N THR A 351 -0.91 -29.16 6.36
CA THR A 351 -0.10 -30.03 7.21
C THR A 351 0.93 -29.28 8.06
N GLY A 352 0.95 -27.93 8.00
CA GLY A 352 1.79 -27.08 8.85
C GLY A 352 3.21 -26.81 8.30
N ILE A 353 3.46 -27.11 7.03
CA ILE A 353 4.77 -26.90 6.39
C ILE A 353 4.82 -25.54 5.70
N ASN A 354 5.79 -24.70 6.00
CA ASN A 354 6.09 -23.51 5.22
C ASN A 354 6.92 -23.90 3.99
N LEU A 355 6.42 -23.59 2.78
CA LEU A 355 7.04 -23.98 1.52
C LEU A 355 8.33 -23.20 1.21
N PHE A 356 8.56 -22.08 1.89
CA PHE A 356 9.79 -21.29 1.80
C PHE A 356 10.76 -21.54 2.96
N SER A 357 10.55 -22.58 3.76
CA SER A 357 11.52 -23.00 4.78
C SER A 357 12.27 -24.24 4.30
N PRO A 358 13.62 -24.23 4.39
CA PRO A 358 14.40 -25.44 4.16
C PRO A 358 14.03 -26.51 5.19
N GLY A 359 14.12 -27.76 4.80
CA GLY A 359 13.86 -28.89 5.66
C GLY A 359 15.15 -29.51 6.21
N LYS A 360 14.98 -30.66 6.86
CA LYS A 360 16.10 -31.41 7.47
C LYS A 360 16.66 -32.48 6.53
N ASP A 361 15.89 -32.92 5.58
CA ASP A 361 16.27 -33.96 4.63
C ASP A 361 16.32 -33.45 3.18
N ARG A 362 16.74 -34.32 2.28
CA ARG A 362 16.94 -34.01 0.87
C ARG A 362 15.64 -33.69 0.13
N GLU A 363 14.57 -34.37 0.46
CA GLU A 363 13.27 -34.17 -0.22
C GLU A 363 12.65 -32.85 0.20
N ASP A 364 12.71 -32.51 1.47
CA ASP A 364 12.29 -31.20 2.02
C ASP A 364 13.09 -30.04 1.41
N ASN A 365 14.39 -30.20 1.25
CA ASN A 365 15.23 -29.19 0.61
C ASN A 365 14.93 -29.04 -0.88
N LEU A 366 14.65 -30.13 -1.58
CA LEU A 366 14.23 -30.07 -2.98
C LEU A 366 12.87 -29.38 -3.12
N ARG A 367 11.93 -29.64 -2.23
CA ARG A 367 10.65 -28.92 -2.14
C ARG A 367 10.88 -27.42 -1.97
N PHE A 368 11.69 -27.02 -0.99
CA PHE A 368 12.04 -25.63 -0.71
C PHE A 368 12.60 -24.94 -1.96
N ILE A 369 13.62 -25.51 -2.59
CA ILE A 369 14.23 -24.98 -3.81
C ILE A 369 13.19 -24.90 -4.95
N THR A 370 12.30 -25.88 -5.05
CA THR A 370 11.24 -25.87 -6.08
C THR A 370 10.34 -24.63 -5.95
N PHE A 371 9.88 -24.30 -4.75
CA PHE A 371 9.01 -23.14 -4.57
C PHE A 371 9.75 -21.80 -4.67
N VAL A 372 10.99 -21.72 -4.18
CA VAL A 372 11.83 -20.52 -4.35
C VAL A 372 12.10 -20.25 -5.83
N VAL A 373 12.57 -21.25 -6.58
CA VAL A 373 12.94 -21.09 -7.99
C VAL A 373 11.72 -20.75 -8.86
N ASN A 374 10.57 -21.38 -8.62
CA ASN A 374 9.34 -21.06 -9.35
C ASN A 374 8.84 -19.65 -9.03
N SER A 375 9.01 -19.17 -7.79
CA SER A 375 8.69 -17.79 -7.44
C SER A 375 9.60 -16.78 -8.15
N LEU A 376 10.92 -17.05 -8.20
CA LEU A 376 11.86 -16.23 -8.95
C LEU A 376 11.55 -16.21 -10.45
N MET A 377 11.21 -17.36 -11.02
CA MET A 377 10.86 -17.47 -12.43
C MET A 377 9.58 -16.69 -12.76
N ALA A 378 8.58 -16.73 -11.87
CA ALA A 378 7.37 -15.93 -11.99
C ALA A 378 7.67 -14.44 -11.94
N VAL A 379 8.49 -13.97 -10.97
CA VAL A 379 8.90 -12.57 -10.85
C VAL A 379 9.71 -12.12 -12.07
N TYR A 380 10.56 -12.98 -12.62
CA TYR A 380 11.31 -12.68 -13.84
C TYR A 380 10.40 -12.55 -15.07
N LYS A 381 9.57 -13.55 -15.36
CA LYS A 381 8.67 -13.56 -16.52
C LYS A 381 7.62 -12.45 -16.50
N TYR A 382 7.09 -12.14 -15.33
CA TYR A 382 6.04 -11.14 -15.13
C TYR A 382 6.57 -9.86 -14.46
N ASN A 383 7.84 -9.55 -14.67
CA ASN A 383 8.53 -8.39 -14.09
C ASN A 383 7.78 -7.07 -14.35
N ALA A 384 7.38 -6.81 -15.58
CA ALA A 384 6.63 -5.63 -15.96
C ALA A 384 5.24 -5.55 -15.28
N LEU A 385 4.56 -6.70 -15.13
CA LEU A 385 3.26 -6.75 -14.44
C LEU A 385 3.40 -6.45 -12.95
N LEU A 386 4.40 -7.02 -12.28
CA LEU A 386 4.66 -6.72 -10.86
C LEU A 386 4.97 -5.26 -10.65
N LYS A 387 5.76 -4.65 -11.53
CA LYS A 387 6.01 -3.20 -11.54
C LYS A 387 4.73 -2.41 -11.74
N ALA A 388 3.88 -2.77 -12.69
CA ALA A 388 2.59 -2.11 -12.93
C ALA A 388 1.64 -2.25 -11.73
N SER A 389 1.76 -3.34 -10.96
CA SER A 389 0.89 -3.59 -9.79
C SER A 389 1.15 -2.65 -8.62
N ILE A 390 2.36 -2.06 -8.56
CA ILE A 390 2.76 -1.10 -7.52
C ILE A 390 2.83 0.34 -8.03
N ALA A 391 2.59 0.55 -9.31
CA ALA A 391 2.64 1.85 -9.94
C ALA A 391 1.43 2.70 -9.56
N SER A 392 1.68 3.93 -9.14
CA SER A 392 0.65 4.96 -8.93
C SER A 392 1.26 6.35 -9.03
N ALA A 393 0.44 7.37 -9.24
CA ALA A 393 0.88 8.76 -9.24
C ALA A 393 1.59 9.15 -7.93
N THR A 394 1.16 8.57 -6.81
CA THR A 394 1.68 8.87 -5.47
C THR A 394 2.94 8.07 -5.14
N ASN A 395 2.98 6.77 -5.48
CA ASN A 395 4.15 5.92 -5.22
C ASN A 395 5.35 6.27 -6.11
N ALA A 396 5.13 6.86 -7.28
CA ALA A 396 6.22 7.34 -8.16
C ALA A 396 7.12 8.38 -7.48
N HIS A 397 6.58 9.19 -6.57
CA HIS A 397 7.37 10.16 -5.78
C HIS A 397 8.26 9.51 -4.72
N ARG A 398 7.93 8.28 -4.27
CA ARG A 398 8.66 7.54 -3.25
C ARG A 398 9.76 6.66 -3.83
N LEU A 399 9.46 5.91 -4.90
CA LEU A 399 10.35 4.88 -5.44
C LEU A 399 11.68 5.45 -5.93
N GLY A 400 12.79 4.77 -5.59
CA GLY A 400 14.14 5.14 -5.99
C GLY A 400 14.76 6.29 -5.19
N ALA A 401 14.13 6.71 -4.10
CA ALA A 401 14.62 7.80 -3.24
C ALA A 401 14.68 7.36 -1.77
N ASN A 402 15.75 7.76 -1.08
CA ASN A 402 16.03 7.44 0.32
C ASN A 402 16.04 5.91 0.55
N GLU A 403 15.22 5.37 1.46
CA GLU A 403 15.17 3.93 1.76
C GLU A 403 14.18 3.15 0.89
N ALA A 404 13.43 3.81 0.02
CA ALA A 404 12.49 3.15 -0.87
C ALA A 404 13.20 2.40 -2.00
N PRO A 405 12.80 1.17 -2.34
CA PRO A 405 13.41 0.45 -3.45
C PRO A 405 13.20 1.18 -4.78
N PRO A 406 14.07 0.95 -5.79
CA PRO A 406 13.83 1.47 -7.14
C PRO A 406 12.58 0.82 -7.76
N ALA A 407 12.04 1.48 -8.78
CA ALA A 407 10.89 0.95 -9.53
C ALA A 407 11.23 -0.32 -10.35
N ILE A 408 12.51 -0.59 -10.63
CA ILE A 408 12.97 -1.79 -11.33
C ILE A 408 12.85 -2.99 -10.40
N ILE A 409 11.98 -3.93 -10.72
CA ILE A 409 11.78 -5.13 -9.91
C ILE A 409 12.96 -6.09 -10.09
N SER A 410 13.71 -6.32 -9.01
CA SER A 410 14.76 -7.32 -8.89
C SER A 410 14.57 -8.12 -7.60
N SER A 411 15.23 -9.26 -7.48
CA SER A 411 15.12 -10.13 -6.32
C SER A 411 16.46 -10.29 -5.60
N PHE A 412 16.45 -10.06 -4.29
CA PHE A 412 17.55 -10.32 -3.38
C PHE A 412 17.31 -11.65 -2.65
N LEU A 413 18.33 -12.52 -2.61
CA LEU A 413 18.23 -13.84 -1.99
C LEU A 413 19.16 -14.01 -0.79
N GLY A 414 20.13 -13.13 -0.63
CA GLY A 414 21.24 -13.30 0.30
C GLY A 414 22.30 -14.30 -0.24
N THR A 415 23.49 -14.21 0.32
CA THR A 415 24.68 -14.94 -0.14
C THR A 415 24.44 -16.45 -0.15
N GLN A 416 23.85 -16.99 0.90
CA GLN A 416 23.70 -18.43 1.07
C GLN A 416 22.78 -19.08 0.01
N ILE A 417 21.60 -18.48 -0.22
CA ILE A 417 20.66 -19.01 -1.24
C ILE A 417 21.24 -18.83 -2.63
N THR A 418 21.92 -17.72 -2.89
CA THR A 418 22.59 -17.47 -4.17
C THR A 418 23.64 -18.55 -4.44
N GLU A 419 24.50 -18.88 -3.45
CA GLU A 419 25.48 -19.94 -3.56
C GLU A 419 24.86 -21.33 -3.79
N ILE A 420 23.75 -21.63 -3.10
CA ILE A 420 23.00 -22.88 -3.30
C ILE A 420 22.49 -22.99 -4.72
N LEU A 421 21.88 -21.93 -5.25
CA LEU A 421 21.37 -21.93 -6.63
C LEU A 421 22.50 -22.03 -7.67
N ASP A 422 23.62 -21.36 -7.45
CA ASP A 422 24.78 -21.43 -8.34
C ASP A 422 25.46 -22.83 -8.31
N LYS A 423 25.53 -23.47 -7.14
CA LYS A 423 25.94 -24.89 -7.04
C LYS A 423 24.96 -25.79 -7.78
N PHE A 424 23.64 -25.59 -7.56
CA PHE A 424 22.60 -26.38 -8.21
C PHE A 424 22.66 -26.29 -9.75
N GLU A 425 22.99 -25.13 -10.28
CA GLU A 425 23.18 -24.90 -11.72
C GLU A 425 24.34 -25.75 -12.30
N ASN A 426 25.39 -26.01 -11.51
CA ASN A 426 26.66 -26.60 -11.97
C ASN A 426 26.91 -28.05 -11.53
N CYS A 427 26.14 -28.59 -10.57
CA CYS A 427 26.36 -29.91 -9.98
C CYS A 427 25.45 -31.01 -10.54
N SER A 428 25.77 -32.27 -10.16
CA SER A 428 24.87 -33.41 -10.29
C SER A 428 23.77 -33.38 -9.24
N ILE A 429 22.73 -34.16 -9.42
CA ILE A 429 21.61 -34.26 -8.46
C ILE A 429 22.08 -34.74 -7.07
N GLU A 430 23.21 -35.48 -7.00
CA GLU A 430 23.71 -36.10 -5.76
C GLU A 430 24.42 -35.08 -4.88
N ASP A 431 25.04 -34.05 -5.45
CA ASP A 431 25.88 -33.05 -4.78
C ASP A 431 25.15 -31.74 -4.41
N ALA A 432 23.93 -31.52 -4.92
CA ALA A 432 23.30 -30.19 -4.96
C ALA A 432 22.47 -29.82 -3.72
N ILE A 433 22.20 -30.74 -2.77
CA ILE A 433 21.08 -30.58 -1.80
C ILE A 433 21.56 -30.61 -0.34
N GLU A 434 22.75 -30.13 -0.01
CA GLU A 434 23.12 -29.85 1.38
C GLU A 434 22.90 -28.35 1.70
N VAL A 435 21.93 -28.08 2.60
CA VAL A 435 21.74 -26.76 3.21
C VAL A 435 22.34 -26.80 4.61
N ASP A 436 23.36 -25.99 4.85
CA ASP A 436 24.07 -25.94 6.14
C ASP A 436 23.25 -25.21 7.22
N ASP A 437 23.37 -25.67 8.47
CA ASP A 437 22.67 -25.13 9.63
C ASP A 437 23.25 -23.76 10.05
N LYS A 438 22.43 -22.98 10.74
CA LYS A 438 22.69 -21.60 11.20
C LYS A 438 24.08 -21.43 11.82
N LYS A 439 24.90 -20.53 11.28
CA LYS A 439 26.16 -20.12 11.88
C LYS A 439 25.93 -19.43 13.22
N ARG A 440 26.70 -19.78 14.25
CA ARG A 440 26.68 -19.13 15.57
C ARG A 440 27.79 -18.09 15.65
N LEU A 441 27.45 -16.89 16.11
CA LEU A 441 28.42 -15.82 16.36
C LEU A 441 28.75 -15.75 17.84
N HIS A 442 30.02 -15.97 18.17
CA HIS A 442 30.57 -15.79 19.51
C HIS A 442 31.12 -14.36 19.67
N LEU A 443 30.46 -13.54 20.49
CA LEU A 443 30.87 -12.16 20.74
C LEU A 443 32.01 -12.03 21.76
N GLY A 444 32.44 -13.14 22.36
CA GLY A 444 33.54 -13.15 23.36
C GLY A 444 33.15 -12.55 24.73
N PHE A 445 31.90 -12.24 24.99
CA PHE A 445 31.39 -11.73 26.27
C PHE A 445 30.60 -12.80 26.99
N GLY A 446 31.12 -13.27 28.12
CA GLY A 446 30.56 -14.42 28.87
C GLY A 446 29.14 -14.23 29.45
N GLN A 447 28.54 -13.05 29.35
CA GLN A 447 27.20 -12.74 29.87
C GLN A 447 26.14 -12.58 28.77
N ILE A 448 26.52 -12.53 27.50
CA ILE A 448 25.61 -12.40 26.38
C ILE A 448 25.40 -13.77 25.74
N PRO A 449 24.15 -14.23 25.55
CA PRO A 449 23.86 -15.46 24.84
C PRO A 449 24.47 -15.48 23.43
N GLU A 450 24.83 -16.67 22.95
CA GLU A 450 25.26 -16.85 21.56
C GLU A 450 24.21 -16.34 20.59
N LEU A 451 24.63 -15.50 19.63
CA LEU A 451 23.74 -15.03 18.58
C LEU A 451 23.65 -16.09 17.48
N LEU A 452 22.43 -16.48 17.17
CA LEU A 452 22.15 -17.24 15.95
C LEU A 452 22.12 -16.23 14.80
N LEU A 453 23.06 -16.33 13.87
CA LEU A 453 23.02 -15.53 12.64
C LEU A 453 21.86 -16.03 11.79
N ASP A 454 20.98 -15.12 11.41
CA ASP A 454 20.04 -15.38 10.33
C ASP A 454 20.83 -15.40 9.00
N ASN A 455 20.56 -16.41 8.17
CA ASN A 455 21.31 -16.64 6.93
C ASN A 455 20.96 -15.64 5.82
N THR A 456 20.18 -14.62 6.14
CA THR A 456 19.73 -13.59 5.19
C THR A 456 20.17 -12.21 5.63
N ASP A 457 21.10 -11.62 4.88
CA ASP A 457 21.35 -10.18 4.97
C ASP A 457 20.22 -9.43 4.25
N ARG A 458 19.84 -8.24 4.76
CA ARG A 458 18.79 -7.42 4.16
C ARG A 458 19.40 -6.40 3.22
N ASN A 459 19.10 -6.50 1.93
CA ASN A 459 19.37 -5.43 0.99
C ASN A 459 18.15 -4.49 0.90
N ARG A 460 18.24 -3.33 1.52
CA ARG A 460 17.15 -2.33 1.56
C ARG A 460 16.79 -1.75 0.20
N THR A 461 17.66 -1.87 -0.79
CA THR A 461 17.40 -1.42 -2.17
C THR A 461 16.68 -2.46 -3.02
N SER A 462 16.47 -3.69 -2.53
CA SER A 462 15.75 -4.72 -3.28
C SER A 462 14.24 -4.56 -3.13
N PRO A 463 13.50 -4.49 -4.24
CA PRO A 463 12.04 -4.42 -4.20
C PRO A 463 11.36 -5.75 -3.87
N PHE A 464 12.04 -6.88 -4.07
CA PHE A 464 11.54 -8.22 -3.77
C PHE A 464 12.66 -9.06 -3.14
N ALA A 465 12.61 -9.24 -1.82
CA ALA A 465 13.69 -9.85 -1.04
C ALA A 465 13.22 -11.15 -0.38
N PHE A 466 14.06 -12.19 -0.44
CA PHE A 466 13.89 -13.40 0.37
C PHE A 466 14.42 -13.15 1.78
N THR A 467 13.59 -13.40 2.81
CA THR A 467 13.93 -13.14 4.21
C THR A 467 13.90 -14.41 5.08
N GLY A 468 14.38 -15.53 4.54
CA GLY A 468 14.60 -16.79 5.25
C GLY A 468 13.44 -17.79 5.17
N ASN A 469 12.21 -17.35 5.23
CA ASN A 469 11.02 -18.20 5.13
C ASN A 469 9.83 -17.56 4.38
N ARG A 470 10.08 -16.43 3.73
CA ARG A 470 9.08 -15.65 2.98
C ARG A 470 9.77 -14.71 2.00
N PHE A 471 9.02 -14.17 1.07
CA PHE A 471 9.42 -13.03 0.26
C PHE A 471 8.77 -11.76 0.76
N GLU A 472 9.54 -10.68 0.82
CA GLU A 472 9.11 -9.34 1.18
C GLU A 472 9.03 -8.50 -0.09
N PHE A 473 7.80 -8.10 -0.48
CA PHE A 473 7.57 -7.18 -1.60
C PHE A 473 7.49 -5.77 -1.05
N ARG A 474 8.59 -4.99 -1.18
CA ARG A 474 8.84 -3.71 -0.51
C ARG A 474 8.40 -2.50 -1.31
N ALA A 475 8.09 -2.67 -2.59
CA ALA A 475 7.82 -1.57 -3.51
C ALA A 475 6.37 -1.03 -3.46
N LEU A 476 5.48 -1.63 -2.66
CA LEU A 476 4.10 -1.17 -2.54
C LEU A 476 4.00 0.13 -1.74
N GLY A 477 3.17 1.06 -2.20
CA GLY A 477 2.92 2.33 -1.52
C GLY A 477 2.03 2.20 -0.29
N SER A 478 2.21 3.07 0.69
CA SER A 478 1.46 3.06 1.96
C SER A 478 -0.04 3.29 1.79
N SER A 479 -0.47 4.03 0.77
CA SER A 479 -1.89 4.26 0.50
C SER A 479 -2.56 3.12 -0.29
N ALA A 480 -1.77 2.23 -0.91
CA ALA A 480 -2.28 1.22 -1.84
C ALA A 480 -3.04 0.08 -1.15
N ASN A 481 -3.97 -0.54 -1.87
CA ASN A 481 -4.58 -1.81 -1.50
C ASN A 481 -3.59 -2.96 -1.80
N CYS A 482 -3.27 -3.79 -0.80
CA CYS A 482 -2.37 -4.94 -0.96
C CYS A 482 -2.87 -5.92 -2.03
N GLY A 483 -4.19 -6.00 -2.23
CA GLY A 483 -4.82 -6.88 -3.21
C GLY A 483 -4.30 -6.69 -4.63
N SER A 484 -3.90 -5.48 -5.02
CA SER A 484 -3.33 -5.21 -6.34
C SER A 484 -2.02 -5.97 -6.60
N ALA A 485 -1.07 -5.87 -5.66
CA ALA A 485 0.23 -6.53 -5.77
C ALA A 485 0.12 -8.05 -5.53
N MET A 486 -0.70 -8.45 -4.55
CA MET A 486 -0.89 -9.88 -4.23
C MET A 486 -1.61 -10.62 -5.36
N LEU A 487 -2.60 -10.00 -5.99
CA LEU A 487 -3.24 -10.52 -7.20
C LEU A 487 -2.23 -10.84 -8.31
N ALA A 488 -1.34 -9.90 -8.61
CA ALA A 488 -0.33 -10.07 -9.66
C ALA A 488 0.68 -11.18 -9.30
N LEU A 489 1.20 -11.16 -8.07
CA LEU A 489 2.16 -12.15 -7.58
C LEU A 489 1.56 -13.55 -7.51
N ASN A 490 0.40 -13.72 -6.88
CA ASN A 490 -0.28 -15.01 -6.76
C ASN A 490 -0.58 -15.62 -8.13
N SER A 491 -1.09 -14.81 -9.07
CA SER A 491 -1.42 -15.29 -10.42
C SER A 491 -0.20 -15.70 -11.21
N ALA A 492 0.88 -14.91 -11.14
CA ALA A 492 2.14 -15.22 -11.81
C ALA A 492 2.76 -16.51 -11.26
N VAL A 493 2.78 -16.69 -9.94
CA VAL A 493 3.32 -17.91 -9.30
C VAL A 493 2.43 -19.12 -9.58
N ALA A 494 1.09 -18.95 -9.53
CA ALA A 494 0.16 -20.03 -9.87
C ALA A 494 0.36 -20.52 -11.30
N TYR A 495 0.48 -19.60 -12.25
CA TYR A 495 0.73 -19.95 -13.65
C TYR A 495 2.09 -20.63 -13.85
N GLN A 496 3.13 -20.12 -13.20
CA GLN A 496 4.47 -20.68 -13.26
C GLN A 496 4.54 -22.10 -12.66
N LEU A 497 3.86 -22.35 -11.53
CA LEU A 497 3.78 -23.69 -10.94
C LEU A 497 3.04 -24.69 -11.83
N ARG A 498 2.00 -24.25 -12.54
CA ARG A 498 1.33 -25.10 -13.56
C ARG A 498 2.27 -25.44 -14.71
N GLN A 499 3.04 -24.46 -15.20
CA GLN A 499 4.04 -24.69 -16.25
C GLN A 499 5.12 -25.65 -15.75
N PHE A 500 5.62 -25.46 -14.54
CA PHE A 500 6.58 -26.36 -13.92
C PHE A 500 6.09 -27.81 -13.87
N LYS A 501 4.83 -28.01 -13.45
CA LYS A 501 4.22 -29.34 -13.47
C LYS A 501 4.20 -29.95 -14.88
N GLN A 502 3.82 -29.17 -15.88
CA GLN A 502 3.77 -29.63 -17.28
C GLN A 502 5.15 -30.05 -17.78
N ASP A 503 6.19 -29.24 -17.49
CA ASP A 503 7.54 -29.52 -17.90
C ASP A 503 8.13 -30.77 -17.23
N VAL A 504 7.85 -30.94 -15.93
CA VAL A 504 8.23 -32.15 -15.17
C VAL A 504 7.53 -33.40 -15.72
N GLU A 505 6.21 -33.33 -15.96
CA GLU A 505 5.47 -34.48 -16.50
C GLU A 505 5.89 -34.82 -17.95
N ALA A 506 6.28 -33.87 -18.76
CA ALA A 506 6.85 -34.11 -20.10
C ALA A 506 8.13 -34.95 -20.01
N LEU A 507 9.07 -34.58 -19.12
CA LEU A 507 10.31 -35.38 -18.92
C LEU A 507 10.03 -36.75 -18.30
N ARG A 508 9.01 -36.87 -17.44
CA ARG A 508 8.58 -38.17 -16.90
C ARG A 508 7.99 -39.09 -17.99
N ALA A 509 7.22 -38.50 -18.91
CA ALA A 509 6.71 -39.23 -20.07
C ALA A 509 7.83 -39.77 -20.99
N GLU A 510 8.99 -39.10 -21.04
CA GLU A 510 10.22 -39.56 -21.70
C GLU A 510 10.97 -40.67 -20.91
N GLY A 511 10.46 -41.06 -19.73
CA GLY A 511 11.03 -42.14 -18.93
C GLY A 511 11.98 -41.71 -17.81
N LYS A 512 12.10 -40.40 -17.51
CA LYS A 512 12.90 -39.91 -16.39
C LYS A 512 12.24 -40.18 -15.03
N ARG A 513 13.07 -40.45 -14.02
CA ARG A 513 12.59 -40.55 -12.62
C ARG A 513 12.11 -39.19 -12.12
N LYS A 514 11.16 -39.18 -11.19
CA LYS A 514 10.51 -37.97 -10.63
C LYS A 514 11.56 -36.92 -10.18
N GLU A 515 12.49 -37.32 -9.34
CA GLU A 515 13.49 -36.40 -8.78
C GLU A 515 14.45 -35.86 -9.87
N ALA A 516 14.81 -36.70 -10.84
CA ALA A 516 15.66 -36.28 -11.95
C ALA A 516 14.95 -35.30 -12.89
N ALA A 517 13.67 -35.52 -13.16
CA ALA A 517 12.85 -34.58 -13.96
C ALA A 517 12.70 -33.23 -13.24
N ILE A 518 12.36 -33.23 -11.95
CA ILE A 518 12.28 -32.01 -11.12
C ILE A 518 13.62 -31.26 -11.16
N PHE A 519 14.72 -31.95 -10.91
CA PHE A 519 16.06 -31.36 -10.87
C PHE A 519 16.43 -30.70 -12.21
N GLU A 520 16.17 -31.37 -13.32
CA GLU A 520 16.50 -30.85 -14.66
C GLU A 520 15.68 -29.59 -15.01
N VAL A 521 14.38 -29.59 -14.71
CA VAL A 521 13.52 -28.41 -14.91
C VAL A 521 13.99 -27.25 -14.03
N LEU A 522 14.28 -27.52 -12.74
CA LEU A 522 14.77 -26.47 -11.83
C LEU A 522 16.09 -25.88 -12.31
N LYS A 523 17.03 -26.72 -12.79
CA LYS A 523 18.31 -26.28 -13.33
C LYS A 523 18.14 -25.34 -14.53
N ALA A 524 17.20 -25.65 -15.43
CA ALA A 524 16.85 -24.77 -16.54
C ALA A 524 16.25 -23.44 -16.05
N TYR A 525 15.34 -23.48 -15.07
CA TYR A 525 14.68 -22.30 -14.52
C TYR A 525 15.63 -21.40 -13.73
N ILE A 526 16.57 -21.96 -12.97
CA ILE A 526 17.62 -21.22 -12.26
C ILE A 526 18.44 -20.41 -13.24
N LYS A 527 18.82 -21.02 -14.39
CA LYS A 527 19.59 -20.36 -15.42
C LYS A 527 18.77 -19.27 -16.13
N GLU A 528 17.52 -19.54 -16.47
CA GLU A 528 16.64 -18.61 -17.17
C GLU A 528 16.27 -17.40 -16.28
N SER A 529 16.01 -17.63 -14.99
CA SER A 529 15.65 -16.55 -14.04
C SER A 529 16.86 -15.81 -13.43
N LYS A 530 18.09 -16.17 -13.79
CA LYS A 530 19.30 -15.53 -13.27
C LYS A 530 19.30 -13.99 -13.40
N PRO A 531 18.78 -13.40 -14.51
CA PRO A 531 18.75 -11.95 -14.68
C PRO A 531 17.98 -11.18 -13.59
N ILE A 532 17.01 -11.80 -12.89
CA ILE A 532 16.23 -11.14 -11.84
C ILE A 532 17.01 -10.98 -10.53
N ARG A 533 18.04 -11.83 -10.30
CA ARG A 533 18.82 -11.83 -9.06
C ARG A 533 19.79 -10.66 -9.02
N PHE A 534 19.73 -9.86 -7.96
CA PHE A 534 20.61 -8.70 -7.76
C PHE A 534 20.88 -8.44 -6.29
N ASP A 535 22.16 -8.40 -5.92
CA ASP A 535 22.64 -8.23 -4.54
C ASP A 535 23.34 -6.86 -4.32
N GLY A 536 23.43 -6.02 -5.36
CA GLY A 536 24.14 -4.75 -5.35
C GLY A 536 23.30 -3.55 -4.92
N ASN A 537 23.86 -2.35 -5.09
CA ASN A 537 23.17 -1.10 -4.85
C ASN A 537 22.16 -0.78 -5.96
N GLY A 538 20.87 -0.89 -5.66
CA GLY A 538 19.77 -0.63 -6.60
C GLY A 538 19.55 0.84 -6.97
N TYR A 539 20.22 1.81 -6.30
CA TYR A 539 20.09 3.26 -6.59
C TYR A 539 21.06 3.76 -7.66
N GLY A 540 22.15 3.03 -7.92
CA GLY A 540 23.17 3.44 -8.88
C GLY A 540 22.66 3.47 -10.34
N ASP A 541 23.17 4.40 -11.15
CA ASP A 541 22.86 4.44 -12.58
C ASP A 541 23.39 3.20 -13.31
N GLU A 542 24.50 2.63 -12.83
CA GLU A 542 25.04 1.35 -13.32
C GLU A 542 24.03 0.20 -13.25
N TRP A 543 23.21 0.19 -12.17
CA TRP A 543 22.14 -0.80 -12.06
C TRP A 543 21.05 -0.59 -13.11
N LYS A 544 20.68 0.64 -13.40
CA LYS A 544 19.66 0.92 -14.43
C LYS A 544 20.11 0.44 -15.81
N GLU A 545 21.37 0.68 -16.16
CA GLU A 545 21.96 0.21 -17.42
C GLU A 545 22.06 -1.32 -17.45
N GLU A 546 22.45 -1.94 -16.34
CA GLU A 546 22.55 -3.39 -16.23
C GLU A 546 21.18 -4.06 -16.26
N ALA A 547 20.19 -3.52 -15.57
CA ALA A 547 18.82 -4.02 -15.59
C ALA A 547 18.23 -4.02 -17.03
N ALA A 548 18.46 -2.95 -17.77
CA ALA A 548 18.07 -2.87 -19.18
C ALA A 548 18.77 -3.94 -20.04
N ARG A 549 20.08 -4.17 -19.84
CA ARG A 549 20.84 -5.24 -20.53
C ARG A 549 20.33 -6.64 -20.16
N ARG A 550 19.83 -6.83 -18.94
CA ARG A 550 19.22 -8.07 -18.46
C ARG A 550 17.79 -8.27 -18.97
N GLY A 551 17.21 -7.29 -19.66
CA GLY A 551 15.84 -7.33 -20.18
C GLY A 551 14.77 -7.08 -19.10
N LEU A 552 15.12 -6.50 -17.94
CA LEU A 552 14.17 -6.11 -16.92
C LEU A 552 13.43 -4.82 -17.33
N ASP A 553 12.21 -4.66 -16.85
CA ASP A 553 11.41 -3.48 -17.18
C ASP A 553 11.92 -2.24 -16.46
N CYS A 554 12.40 -1.25 -17.23
CA CYS A 554 12.96 0.01 -16.75
C CYS A 554 12.05 1.22 -17.03
N GLU A 555 10.80 1.02 -17.46
CA GLU A 555 9.85 2.12 -17.75
C GLU A 555 9.58 2.96 -16.49
N ASN A 556 9.73 4.28 -16.60
CA ASN A 556 9.51 5.20 -15.48
C ASN A 556 8.18 5.94 -15.53
N SER A 557 7.55 6.04 -16.70
CA SER A 557 6.26 6.68 -16.87
C SER A 557 5.13 5.80 -16.32
N VAL A 558 4.49 6.23 -15.25
CA VAL A 558 3.38 5.49 -14.62
C VAL A 558 2.27 5.13 -15.63
N PRO A 559 1.79 6.05 -16.50
CA PRO A 559 0.82 5.69 -17.52
C PRO A 559 1.26 4.58 -18.47
N LEU A 560 2.55 4.53 -18.84
CA LEU A 560 3.09 3.50 -19.71
C LEU A 560 3.32 2.17 -18.99
N GLN A 561 3.63 2.19 -17.70
CA GLN A 561 3.76 0.98 -16.88
C GLN A 561 2.45 0.17 -16.88
N TYR A 562 1.29 0.82 -16.92
CA TYR A 562 -0.01 0.14 -16.95
C TYR A 562 -0.23 -0.69 -18.23
N ASP A 563 0.46 -0.41 -19.33
CA ASP A 563 0.38 -1.21 -20.56
C ASP A 563 0.78 -2.69 -20.32
N ALA A 564 1.55 -2.96 -19.25
CA ALA A 564 1.96 -4.32 -18.90
C ALA A 564 0.77 -5.25 -18.63
N TYR A 565 -0.36 -4.74 -18.14
CA TYR A 565 -1.58 -5.54 -17.93
C TYR A 565 -2.20 -6.07 -19.24
N LEU A 566 -1.95 -5.39 -20.35
CA LEU A 566 -2.52 -5.71 -21.66
C LEU A 566 -1.54 -6.45 -22.57
N LYS A 567 -0.37 -6.85 -22.07
CA LYS A 567 0.55 -7.69 -22.82
C LYS A 567 -0.08 -9.09 -23.06
N PRO A 568 0.10 -9.68 -24.27
CA PRO A 568 -0.54 -10.97 -24.62
C PRO A 568 -0.25 -12.10 -23.62
N GLU A 569 0.99 -12.17 -23.10
CA GLU A 569 1.40 -13.14 -22.09
C GLU A 569 0.70 -12.94 -20.74
N VAL A 570 0.43 -11.70 -20.36
CA VAL A 570 -0.27 -11.35 -19.11
C VAL A 570 -1.77 -11.68 -19.25
N ILE A 571 -2.39 -11.29 -20.36
CA ILE A 571 -3.80 -11.64 -20.65
C ILE A 571 -3.98 -13.16 -20.63
N ARG A 572 -3.08 -13.90 -21.27
CA ARG A 572 -3.10 -15.36 -21.28
C ARG A 572 -2.99 -15.94 -19.87
N MET A 573 -2.03 -15.46 -19.08
CA MET A 573 -1.84 -15.90 -17.70
C MET A 573 -3.11 -15.71 -16.86
N PHE A 574 -3.72 -14.53 -16.86
CA PHE A 574 -4.92 -14.26 -16.10
C PHE A 574 -6.13 -15.08 -16.58
N LYS A 575 -6.29 -15.23 -17.88
CA LYS A 575 -7.35 -16.03 -18.49
C LYS A 575 -7.21 -17.51 -18.14
N GLU A 576 -6.02 -18.09 -18.28
CA GLU A 576 -5.78 -19.52 -18.00
C GLU A 576 -5.81 -19.85 -16.51
N THR A 577 -5.47 -18.90 -15.65
CA THR A 577 -5.64 -19.04 -14.18
C THR A 577 -7.08 -18.82 -13.73
N GLY A 578 -7.94 -18.26 -14.58
CA GLY A 578 -9.33 -17.96 -14.27
C GLY A 578 -9.51 -16.76 -13.32
N VAL A 579 -8.51 -15.88 -13.23
CA VAL A 579 -8.50 -14.77 -12.26
C VAL A 579 -9.16 -13.53 -12.83
N LEU A 580 -8.76 -13.09 -14.04
CA LEU A 580 -9.35 -11.96 -14.75
C LEU A 580 -9.53 -12.29 -16.24
N SER A 581 -10.64 -11.84 -16.80
CA SER A 581 -10.87 -11.81 -18.24
C SER A 581 -10.13 -10.63 -18.89
N GLU A 582 -9.93 -10.68 -20.19
CA GLU A 582 -9.35 -9.58 -20.97
C GLU A 582 -10.17 -8.29 -20.79
N LYS A 583 -11.49 -8.36 -20.83
CA LYS A 583 -12.40 -7.23 -20.60
C LYS A 583 -12.23 -6.61 -19.21
N GLU A 584 -12.02 -7.42 -18.17
CA GLU A 584 -11.74 -6.93 -16.81
C GLU A 584 -10.37 -6.24 -16.74
N LEU A 585 -9.35 -6.73 -17.46
CA LEU A 585 -8.03 -6.11 -17.53
C LEU A 585 -8.06 -4.75 -18.22
N GLU A 586 -8.73 -4.67 -19.38
CA GLU A 586 -8.94 -3.41 -20.13
C GLU A 586 -9.63 -2.37 -19.25
N ALA A 587 -10.75 -2.74 -18.63
CA ALA A 587 -11.52 -1.85 -17.77
C ALA A 587 -10.71 -1.36 -16.56
N ARG A 588 -9.92 -2.23 -15.92
CA ARG A 588 -9.06 -1.85 -14.80
C ARG A 588 -7.95 -0.90 -15.23
N ASN A 589 -7.40 -1.06 -16.40
CA ASN A 589 -6.41 -0.13 -16.95
C ASN A 589 -7.02 1.25 -17.21
N GLU A 590 -8.22 1.31 -17.79
CA GLU A 590 -8.94 2.57 -17.97
C GLU A 590 -9.16 3.29 -16.63
N VAL A 591 -9.57 2.57 -15.59
CA VAL A 591 -9.73 3.14 -14.24
C VAL A 591 -8.40 3.64 -13.68
N LYS A 592 -7.28 2.91 -13.87
CA LYS A 592 -5.95 3.34 -13.42
C LYS A 592 -5.49 4.62 -14.11
N TRP A 593 -5.67 4.74 -15.44
CA TRP A 593 -5.37 5.97 -16.17
C TRP A 593 -6.26 7.13 -15.72
N GLU A 594 -7.55 6.90 -15.49
CA GLU A 594 -8.45 7.92 -14.98
C GLU A 594 -8.03 8.43 -13.59
N ILE A 595 -7.69 7.53 -12.66
CA ILE A 595 -7.21 7.89 -11.32
C ILE A 595 -5.91 8.70 -11.42
N TYR A 596 -4.96 8.28 -12.26
CA TYR A 596 -3.71 9.02 -12.49
C TYR A 596 -3.99 10.45 -12.95
N ILE A 597 -4.82 10.61 -13.98
CA ILE A 597 -5.22 11.92 -14.52
C ILE A 597 -5.83 12.79 -13.42
N LYS A 598 -6.76 12.24 -12.63
CA LYS A 598 -7.46 12.99 -11.58
C LYS A 598 -6.50 13.43 -10.47
N LYS A 599 -5.60 12.56 -10.01
CA LYS A 599 -4.61 12.92 -8.98
C LYS A 599 -3.71 14.07 -9.44
N VAL A 600 -3.08 13.96 -10.61
CA VAL A 600 -2.24 15.04 -11.17
C VAL A 600 -3.05 16.32 -11.42
N GLN A 601 -4.29 16.21 -11.91
CA GLN A 601 -5.18 17.35 -12.11
C GLN A 601 -5.50 18.09 -10.81
N ILE A 602 -5.78 17.36 -9.72
CA ILE A 602 -6.07 17.94 -8.41
C ILE A 602 -4.83 18.69 -7.90
N GLU A 603 -3.66 18.05 -7.91
CA GLU A 603 -2.40 18.68 -7.49
C GLU A 603 -2.09 19.95 -8.28
N ALA A 604 -2.20 19.91 -9.61
CA ALA A 604 -1.96 21.07 -10.46
C ALA A 604 -2.92 22.24 -10.14
N ARG A 605 -4.19 21.95 -9.85
CA ARG A 605 -5.17 22.98 -9.48
C ARG A 605 -4.88 23.57 -8.10
N VAL A 606 -4.55 22.73 -7.13
CA VAL A 606 -4.25 23.16 -5.76
C VAL A 606 -2.95 24.00 -5.75
N LEU A 607 -1.90 23.54 -6.43
CA LEU A 607 -0.65 24.31 -6.53
C LEU A 607 -0.86 25.67 -7.21
N GLY A 608 -1.63 25.73 -8.30
CA GLY A 608 -1.96 26.98 -8.96
C GLY A 608 -2.69 27.95 -8.06
N ASP A 609 -3.69 27.48 -7.31
CA ASP A 609 -4.44 28.31 -6.34
C ASP A 609 -3.52 28.82 -5.21
N LEU A 610 -2.75 27.94 -4.58
CA LEU A 610 -1.81 28.32 -3.53
C LEU A 610 -0.77 29.35 -4.03
N SER A 611 -0.26 29.16 -5.24
CA SER A 611 0.71 30.07 -5.87
C SER A 611 0.14 31.47 -6.02
N LEU A 612 -1.01 31.60 -6.69
CA LEU A 612 -1.60 32.88 -7.06
C LEU A 612 -2.31 33.59 -5.91
N ASN A 613 -2.98 32.85 -5.01
CA ASN A 613 -3.82 33.43 -3.98
C ASN A 613 -3.17 33.52 -2.61
N HIS A 614 -2.09 32.76 -2.35
CA HIS A 614 -1.41 32.75 -1.04
C HIS A 614 0.03 33.24 -1.13
N ILE A 615 0.85 32.71 -2.03
CA ILE A 615 2.30 32.96 -2.04
C ILE A 615 2.63 34.28 -2.74
N ILE A 616 2.20 34.49 -3.98
CA ILE A 616 2.49 35.70 -4.75
C ILE A 616 2.04 36.97 -4.02
N PRO A 617 0.81 37.06 -3.44
CA PRO A 617 0.40 38.26 -2.72
C PRO A 617 1.29 38.60 -1.52
N VAL A 618 1.83 37.60 -0.85
CA VAL A 618 2.75 37.78 0.28
C VAL A 618 4.12 38.23 -0.23
N ALA A 619 4.66 37.60 -1.27
CA ALA A 619 5.92 37.99 -1.89
C ALA A 619 5.91 39.45 -2.38
N VAL A 620 4.79 39.88 -3.02
CA VAL A 620 4.58 41.28 -3.46
C VAL A 620 4.58 42.25 -2.29
N ARG A 621 3.88 41.90 -1.19
CA ARG A 621 3.86 42.74 0.03
C ARG A 621 5.24 42.88 0.64
N TYR A 622 6.03 41.82 0.73
CA TYR A 622 7.40 41.87 1.24
C TYR A 622 8.31 42.67 0.31
N GLN A 623 8.16 42.49 -1.00
CA GLN A 623 8.86 43.30 -2.00
C GLN A 623 8.58 44.82 -1.84
N SER A 624 7.31 45.20 -1.59
CA SER A 624 6.92 46.59 -1.33
C SER A 624 7.59 47.12 -0.07
N LEU A 625 7.71 46.32 1.02
CA LEU A 625 8.43 46.71 2.21
C LEU A 625 9.91 46.99 1.95
N LEU A 626 10.56 46.15 1.12
CA LEU A 626 11.96 46.34 0.73
C LEU A 626 12.16 47.60 -0.18
N LEU A 627 11.20 47.85 -1.08
CA LEU A 627 11.22 49.06 -1.93
C LEU A 627 11.06 50.33 -1.09
N ASP A 628 10.17 50.31 -0.10
CA ASP A 628 10.01 51.43 0.86
C ASP A 628 11.31 51.69 1.64
N ASN A 629 12.01 50.62 2.06
CA ASN A 629 13.29 50.74 2.71
C ASN A 629 14.33 51.37 1.80
N ILE A 630 14.43 50.93 0.55
CA ILE A 630 15.35 51.49 -0.47
C ILE A 630 15.05 52.98 -0.72
N ALA A 631 13.78 53.35 -0.81
CA ALA A 631 13.37 54.76 -0.99
C ALA A 631 13.80 55.62 0.19
N LYS A 632 13.61 55.19 1.43
CA LYS A 632 14.04 55.86 2.66
C LYS A 632 15.58 55.96 2.78
N LEU A 633 16.29 54.91 2.43
CA LEU A 633 17.76 54.95 2.34
C LEU A 633 18.23 56.01 1.34
N LYS A 634 17.56 56.09 0.17
CA LYS A 634 17.88 57.11 -0.84
C LYS A 634 17.58 58.51 -0.34
N GLU A 635 16.46 58.72 0.33
CA GLU A 635 16.11 60.03 0.90
C GLU A 635 17.09 60.49 1.98
N THR A 636 17.58 59.57 2.81
CA THR A 636 18.46 59.89 3.94
C THR A 636 19.93 59.98 3.55
N PHE A 637 20.40 59.07 2.70
CA PHE A 637 21.82 58.88 2.39
C PHE A 637 22.18 59.06 0.92
N GLY A 638 21.26 59.43 0.04
CA GLY A 638 21.45 59.46 -1.41
C GLY A 638 22.52 60.43 -1.90
N GLY A 639 23.04 61.31 -1.04
CA GLY A 639 24.17 62.18 -1.31
C GLY A 639 25.54 61.69 -0.77
N TYR A 640 25.55 60.52 -0.14
CA TYR A 640 26.73 59.97 0.51
C TYR A 640 27.21 58.69 -0.21
N PRO A 641 28.52 58.41 -0.22
CA PRO A 641 29.10 57.24 -0.87
C PRO A 641 28.52 55.90 -0.32
N GLU A 642 28.16 55.88 0.95
CA GLU A 642 27.66 54.70 1.66
C GLU A 642 26.29 54.22 1.18
N TYR A 643 25.53 55.06 0.43
CA TYR A 643 24.22 54.74 -0.09
C TYR A 643 24.22 53.48 -0.99
N ASP A 644 25.20 53.38 -1.88
CA ASP A 644 25.27 52.28 -2.83
C ASP A 644 25.50 50.96 -2.10
N ASP A 645 26.44 50.93 -1.14
CA ASP A 645 26.70 49.75 -0.29
C ASP A 645 25.46 49.37 0.54
N MET A 646 24.79 50.32 1.19
CA MET A 646 23.61 50.08 2.03
C MET A 646 22.39 49.59 1.22
N SER A 647 22.25 49.98 -0.02
CA SER A 647 21.09 49.66 -0.87
C SER A 647 21.33 48.48 -1.80
N GLU A 648 22.56 47.98 -1.96
CA GLU A 648 22.88 46.89 -2.88
C GLU A 648 22.13 45.59 -2.56
N GLU A 649 22.22 45.09 -1.32
CA GLU A 649 21.56 43.85 -0.91
C GLU A 649 20.02 43.94 -0.95
N PRO A 650 19.36 44.99 -0.43
CA PRO A 650 17.93 45.16 -0.63
C PRO A 650 17.50 45.17 -2.10
N ARG A 651 18.24 45.87 -2.97
CA ARG A 651 17.98 45.91 -4.43
C ARG A 651 18.14 44.52 -5.06
N ARG A 652 19.17 43.77 -4.67
CA ARG A 652 19.42 42.42 -5.14
C ARG A 652 18.27 41.46 -4.75
N LEU A 653 17.80 41.55 -3.50
CA LEU A 653 16.70 40.75 -2.99
C LEU A 653 15.38 41.09 -3.71
N VAL A 654 15.05 42.37 -3.91
CA VAL A 654 13.89 42.81 -4.70
C VAL A 654 13.90 42.20 -6.10
N ARG A 655 15.05 42.22 -6.80
CA ARG A 655 15.19 41.64 -8.14
C ARG A 655 14.96 40.12 -8.14
N LYS A 656 15.52 39.39 -7.16
CA LYS A 656 15.31 37.96 -7.03
C LYS A 656 13.84 37.62 -6.81
N ILE A 657 13.18 38.28 -5.85
CA ILE A 657 11.76 38.07 -5.56
C ILE A 657 10.91 38.36 -6.81
N ALA A 658 11.18 39.46 -7.52
CA ALA A 658 10.47 39.78 -8.78
C ALA A 658 10.65 38.67 -9.82
N GLY A 659 11.87 38.15 -9.97
CA GLY A 659 12.13 37.03 -10.88
C GLY A 659 11.33 35.77 -10.56
N HIS A 660 11.25 35.36 -9.29
CA HIS A 660 10.45 34.21 -8.87
C HIS A 660 8.94 34.46 -9.05
N ILE A 661 8.44 35.66 -8.72
CA ILE A 661 7.02 36.02 -8.94
C ILE A 661 6.68 35.88 -10.44
N CYS A 662 7.49 36.45 -11.33
CA CYS A 662 7.25 36.37 -12.78
C CYS A 662 7.29 34.91 -13.27
N SER A 663 8.27 34.10 -12.81
CA SER A 663 8.41 32.71 -13.21
C SER A 663 7.20 31.89 -12.74
N VAL A 664 6.82 31.98 -11.46
CA VAL A 664 5.67 31.25 -10.92
C VAL A 664 4.38 31.62 -11.65
N THR A 665 4.11 32.92 -11.87
CA THR A 665 2.89 33.36 -12.57
C THR A 665 2.82 32.78 -13.99
N ARG A 666 3.92 32.92 -14.76
CA ARG A 666 4.01 32.39 -16.12
C ARG A 666 3.82 30.86 -16.15
N MET A 667 4.53 30.13 -15.29
CA MET A 667 4.44 28.66 -15.24
C MET A 667 3.06 28.17 -14.84
N VAL A 668 2.38 28.85 -13.91
CA VAL A 668 0.98 28.50 -13.56
C VAL A 668 0.07 28.68 -14.76
N ASP A 669 0.18 29.78 -15.53
CA ASP A 669 -0.60 30.00 -16.75
C ASP A 669 -0.31 28.91 -17.80
N GLU A 670 0.97 28.57 -18.01
CA GLU A 670 1.39 27.52 -18.95
C GLU A 670 0.85 26.15 -18.52
N MET A 671 0.92 25.82 -17.24
CA MET A 671 0.35 24.57 -16.66
C MET A 671 -1.15 24.49 -16.86
N VAL A 672 -1.89 25.61 -16.67
CA VAL A 672 -3.33 25.67 -16.89
C VAL A 672 -3.66 25.41 -18.37
N GLU A 673 -2.92 25.97 -19.29
CA GLU A 673 -3.13 25.74 -20.72
C GLU A 673 -2.76 24.32 -21.15
N ALA A 674 -1.65 23.76 -20.61
CA ALA A 674 -1.28 22.35 -20.82
C ALA A 674 -2.42 21.42 -20.35
N ARG A 675 -2.94 21.65 -19.15
CA ARG A 675 -4.07 20.90 -18.59
C ARG A 675 -5.33 21.00 -19.44
N LYS A 676 -5.68 22.22 -19.94
CA LYS A 676 -6.82 22.41 -20.85
C LYS A 676 -6.65 21.65 -22.17
N LYS A 677 -5.43 21.60 -22.72
CA LYS A 677 -5.12 20.84 -23.93
C LYS A 677 -5.26 19.33 -23.67
N ALA A 678 -4.66 18.82 -22.58
CA ALA A 678 -4.77 17.42 -22.20
C ALA A 678 -6.21 16.99 -21.97
N ASN A 679 -7.05 17.82 -21.36
CA ASN A 679 -8.48 17.53 -21.12
C ASN A 679 -9.31 17.34 -22.39
N ARG A 680 -8.89 17.89 -23.54
CA ARG A 680 -9.57 17.71 -24.82
C ARG A 680 -9.34 16.33 -25.46
N ILE A 681 -8.33 15.61 -24.98
CA ILE A 681 -8.03 14.24 -25.44
C ILE A 681 -9.12 13.31 -24.88
N THR A 682 -9.72 12.51 -25.73
CA THR A 682 -10.81 11.58 -25.35
C THR A 682 -10.27 10.24 -24.90
N ASP A 683 -9.22 9.73 -25.55
CA ASP A 683 -8.57 8.49 -25.20
C ASP A 683 -7.84 8.60 -23.85
N LEU A 684 -8.21 7.76 -22.87
CA LEU A 684 -7.73 7.85 -21.48
C LEU A 684 -6.22 7.59 -21.37
N ARG A 685 -5.69 6.61 -22.12
CA ARG A 685 -4.26 6.33 -22.12
C ARG A 685 -3.44 7.51 -22.63
N THR A 686 -3.80 8.05 -23.79
CA THR A 686 -3.14 9.22 -24.40
C THR A 686 -3.26 10.45 -23.51
N LYS A 687 -4.42 10.63 -22.87
CA LYS A 687 -4.64 11.73 -21.90
C LYS A 687 -3.73 11.58 -20.68
N ALA A 688 -3.59 10.38 -20.11
CA ALA A 688 -2.71 10.13 -18.97
C ALA A 688 -1.24 10.42 -19.30
N ILE A 689 -0.79 10.00 -20.50
CA ILE A 689 0.55 10.32 -21.00
C ILE A 689 0.71 11.84 -21.16
N ALA A 690 -0.26 12.53 -21.72
CA ALA A 690 -0.20 14.00 -21.85
C ALA A 690 -0.14 14.69 -20.48
N TYR A 691 -0.88 14.21 -19.48
CA TYR A 691 -0.77 14.72 -18.11
C TYR A 691 0.60 14.48 -17.50
N HIS A 692 1.18 13.29 -17.71
CA HIS A 692 2.53 12.95 -17.25
C HIS A 692 3.59 13.86 -17.90
N ASP A 693 3.56 14.00 -19.23
CA ASP A 693 4.63 14.65 -19.99
C ASP A 693 4.53 16.18 -19.99
N THR A 694 3.32 16.74 -19.90
CA THR A 694 3.10 18.17 -20.12
C THR A 694 2.49 18.94 -18.95
N VAL A 695 1.92 18.26 -17.96
CA VAL A 695 1.33 18.91 -16.77
C VAL A 695 2.17 18.64 -15.51
N ALA A 696 2.48 17.38 -15.24
CA ALA A 696 3.21 17.01 -14.03
C ALA A 696 4.56 17.71 -13.85
N PRO A 697 5.39 17.96 -14.90
CA PRO A 697 6.68 18.65 -14.72
C PRO A 697 6.56 20.04 -14.10
N TYR A 698 5.46 20.77 -14.39
CA TYR A 698 5.25 22.09 -13.79
C TYR A 698 5.09 22.05 -12.27
N LEU A 699 4.68 20.93 -11.68
CA LEU A 699 4.52 20.82 -10.23
C LEU A 699 5.87 21.03 -9.52
N ASP A 700 6.92 20.38 -9.99
CA ASP A 700 8.25 20.49 -9.40
C ASP A 700 8.93 21.82 -9.76
N GLU A 701 8.75 22.32 -10.98
CA GLU A 701 9.32 23.59 -11.42
C GLU A 701 8.72 24.78 -10.63
N ILE A 702 7.40 24.86 -10.51
CA ILE A 702 6.73 25.90 -9.72
C ILE A 702 7.12 25.80 -8.24
N ARG A 703 7.16 24.58 -7.70
CA ARG A 703 7.59 24.32 -6.33
C ARG A 703 8.97 24.89 -6.07
N SER A 704 9.96 24.61 -6.91
CA SER A 704 11.32 25.08 -6.74
C SER A 704 11.40 26.61 -6.54
N HIS A 705 10.66 27.37 -7.36
CA HIS A 705 10.60 28.82 -7.21
C HIS A 705 9.90 29.29 -5.93
N ILE A 706 8.87 28.57 -5.49
CA ILE A 706 8.15 28.89 -4.25
C ILE A 706 9.00 28.57 -3.03
N ASP A 707 9.73 27.46 -3.04
CA ASP A 707 10.61 27.04 -1.96
C ASP A 707 11.77 28.04 -1.80
N ASP A 708 12.29 28.61 -2.89
CA ASP A 708 13.24 29.74 -2.86
C ASP A 708 12.61 31.02 -2.25
N LEU A 709 11.35 31.33 -2.60
CA LEU A 709 10.64 32.45 -2.00
C LEU A 709 10.41 32.26 -0.48
N GLU A 710 10.21 31.04 -0.02
CA GLU A 710 10.06 30.71 1.40
C GLU A 710 11.28 31.11 2.22
N LEU A 711 12.49 31.03 1.63
CA LEU A 711 13.75 31.45 2.27
C LEU A 711 13.97 32.97 2.23
N MET A 712 13.40 33.67 1.23
CA MET A 712 13.62 35.11 1.04
C MET A 712 12.61 35.97 1.77
N VAL A 713 11.35 35.55 1.80
CA VAL A 713 10.24 36.30 2.38
C VAL A 713 10.30 36.27 3.92
N ASP A 714 9.99 37.40 4.54
CA ASP A 714 9.91 37.51 5.99
C ASP A 714 9.07 36.36 6.62
N ASN A 715 9.66 35.68 7.57
CA ASN A 715 9.04 34.56 8.25
C ASN A 715 7.70 34.91 8.90
N GLN A 716 7.52 36.15 9.37
CA GLN A 716 6.25 36.60 9.98
C GLN A 716 5.16 36.82 8.93
N MET A 717 5.54 37.06 7.67
CA MET A 717 4.61 37.25 6.57
C MET A 717 4.28 35.93 5.84
N TRP A 718 5.12 34.88 5.95
CA TRP A 718 4.91 33.61 5.27
C TRP A 718 3.63 32.92 5.73
N PRO A 719 2.69 32.60 4.81
CA PRO A 719 1.30 32.29 5.18
C PRO A 719 1.05 30.85 5.62
N LEU A 720 1.91 29.90 5.27
CA LEU A 720 1.69 28.48 5.46
C LEU A 720 2.68 27.87 6.45
N PRO A 721 2.30 26.85 7.23
CA PRO A 721 3.23 26.10 8.07
C PRO A 721 4.42 25.55 7.29
N LYS A 722 5.62 25.74 7.83
CA LYS A 722 6.88 25.27 7.26
C LYS A 722 7.19 23.84 7.67
N TYR A 723 8.08 23.17 6.97
CA TYR A 723 8.47 21.78 7.29
C TYR A 723 8.96 21.61 8.74
N ARG A 724 9.73 22.56 9.28
CA ARG A 724 10.14 22.52 10.69
C ARG A 724 8.98 22.50 11.68
N GLU A 725 7.84 23.07 11.31
CA GLU A 725 6.64 23.09 12.14
C GLU A 725 5.82 21.80 11.96
N LEU A 726 5.69 21.33 10.70
CA LEU A 726 4.94 20.12 10.36
C LEU A 726 5.63 18.83 10.88
N LEU A 727 6.96 18.79 10.87
CA LEU A 727 7.73 17.58 11.17
C LEU A 727 8.24 17.50 12.61
N PHE A 728 8.32 18.62 13.34
CA PHE A 728 8.95 18.63 14.68
C PHE A 728 8.03 19.11 15.81
N ILE A 729 6.80 19.53 15.53
CA ILE A 729 5.78 19.79 16.57
C ILE A 729 4.90 18.53 16.70
N ARG A 730 4.97 17.89 17.86
CA ARG A 730 4.31 16.61 18.17
C ARG A 730 3.85 16.54 19.65
#